data_69839258e600b2fd4a34e7c8d58177b0
#
_entry.id   69839258e600b2fd4a34e7c8d58177b0
#
_cell.length_a   1.000
_cell.length_b   1.000
_cell.length_c   1.000
_cell.angle_alpha   90.00
_cell.angle_beta   90.00
_cell.angle_gamma   90.00
#
_symmetry.space_group_name_H-M   'P 1'
#
loop_
_entity.id
_entity.type
_entity.pdbx_description
1 polymer ?
#
loop_
_entity_poly.entity_id
_entity_poly.type
_entity_poly.pdbx_seq_one_letter_code
_entity_poly.pdbx_strand_id
1 'polypeptide(L)'
;MHPISVCIIAKNEEKRIEKCLASIKPFGFEIVVVDTGSTDATKEIAARYADKVLDFTWCDDFAAARNFSLRAADNNWIFMMDCDEWIKKIDVEELNYFRKHHSDSVGAISRENLVTQDGRLVLNNTDCTERFFNRKLYHYTGIIHEQLTPIRGKEFPCLLLHTTIGHTGYDMSPEQQIAKGRRNLTLLHKQLEQEPDNPYVYYQLGKGYEIVEDYASACEYYGRGLSYDVDPTLAYVQAMVVSYGNSLLMTGQEQTALQFQNIYEDFAVSADFVYLMGRIYMANEMYPQAVEQFHKATTIESCRFHGANSFLCFYQIGLICERLGDRDNALAYYRKCGDYPPALHGIASLGSAADRNRRGRLILFGSHIFILQYIMEQYNKALQKLGYETFVFPAADTPETFNEYAGDMFRFRADGLDGVITFNNRGFQMPLEGQGSLWDKWGVPCFNLLVDHPMYYYDSLDHSPAQGIVLCADRNHTDYVSRFYPTVRKSLFLPTGGETYHPGKPSRAIADRNIDVLFIGSYKYHTDYTYDAVDEAVMDYLISNPQTAFEHAMEHYLKCIRPDLSDAALKLMIQNHRFVETNLSSMYRLEILRTLTDAGITVHVYGSGWENSGLCENPHFALHAPVSFAKGLALMGDSRIVLNQMSWFKDGGSERICNAMLQQSVCVTDDSRYLREQFTDGDEIVFYSLSQLEKLPDTVAALLQNPDRMQHIAAHGYEAAAARHTWEHRAQELADIIRQHMGP
;
A
#
# COMPACT_ATOMS: atom_id res chain seq x y z
N MET A 1 -27.51 -36.28 12.07
CA MET A 1 -26.49 -35.84 11.13
C MET A 1 -27.19 -35.45 9.84
N HIS A 2 -26.99 -34.24 9.34
CA HIS A 2 -27.59 -33.83 8.07
C HIS A 2 -26.82 -34.51 6.93
N PRO A 3 -27.45 -35.06 5.89
CA PRO A 3 -26.78 -35.77 4.81
C PRO A 3 -26.14 -34.76 3.80
N ILE A 4 -25.25 -33.90 4.31
CA ILE A 4 -24.53 -32.87 3.60
C ILE A 4 -23.06 -32.99 3.99
N SER A 5 -22.17 -32.93 3.03
CA SER A 5 -20.73 -32.85 3.25
C SER A 5 -20.21 -31.48 2.84
N VAL A 6 -19.46 -30.82 3.72
CA VAL A 6 -18.70 -29.61 3.38
C VAL A 6 -17.32 -30.04 2.93
N CYS A 7 -16.98 -29.68 1.69
CA CYS A 7 -15.70 -30.01 1.08
C CYS A 7 -14.84 -28.76 1.00
N ILE A 8 -13.57 -28.88 1.39
CA ILE A 8 -12.60 -27.78 1.43
C ILE A 8 -11.27 -28.26 0.88
N ILE A 9 -10.62 -27.49 0.03
CA ILE A 9 -9.22 -27.70 -0.35
C ILE A 9 -8.34 -26.65 0.35
N ALA A 10 -7.17 -27.04 0.86
CA ALA A 10 -6.33 -26.20 1.67
C ALA A 10 -4.86 -26.26 1.25
N LYS A 11 -4.14 -25.13 1.34
CA LYS A 11 -2.68 -25.08 1.26
C LYS A 11 -2.15 -23.82 1.97
N ASN A 12 -1.42 -24.01 3.08
CA ASN A 12 -0.80 -22.95 3.87
C ASN A 12 -1.81 -21.87 4.32
N GLU A 13 -2.89 -22.31 4.95
CA GLU A 13 -4.00 -21.46 5.42
C GLU A 13 -4.16 -21.49 6.96
N GLU A 14 -3.07 -21.70 7.72
CA GLU A 14 -3.10 -21.78 9.18
C GLU A 14 -3.79 -20.59 9.86
N LYS A 15 -3.74 -19.39 9.24
CA LYS A 15 -4.33 -18.16 9.77
C LYS A 15 -5.84 -18.04 9.57
N ARG A 16 -6.42 -18.80 8.62
CA ARG A 16 -7.81 -18.64 8.16
C ARG A 16 -8.66 -19.90 8.36
N ILE A 17 -8.08 -21.06 8.17
CA ILE A 17 -8.81 -22.34 8.16
C ILE A 17 -9.57 -22.60 9.46
N GLU A 18 -9.07 -22.17 10.62
CA GLU A 18 -9.75 -22.36 11.90
C GLU A 18 -11.10 -21.63 11.95
N LYS A 19 -11.13 -20.38 11.49
CA LYS A 19 -12.36 -19.59 11.41
C LYS A 19 -13.38 -20.22 10.45
N CYS A 20 -12.91 -20.70 9.31
CA CYS A 20 -13.75 -21.43 8.34
C CYS A 20 -14.41 -22.64 9.02
N LEU A 21 -13.60 -23.56 9.53
CA LEU A 21 -14.06 -24.83 10.09
C LEU A 21 -14.93 -24.64 11.35
N ALA A 22 -14.56 -23.73 12.23
CA ALA A 22 -15.34 -23.38 13.41
C ALA A 22 -16.74 -22.86 13.06
N SER A 23 -16.89 -22.16 11.94
CA SER A 23 -18.19 -21.66 11.46
C SER A 23 -19.12 -22.76 10.94
N ILE A 24 -18.56 -23.90 10.51
CA ILE A 24 -19.30 -25.04 9.96
C ILE A 24 -19.74 -26.04 11.06
N LYS A 25 -18.87 -26.23 12.07
CA LYS A 25 -19.02 -27.27 13.10
C LYS A 25 -20.38 -27.30 13.82
N PRO A 26 -21.04 -26.15 14.12
CA PRO A 26 -22.33 -26.13 14.82
C PRO A 26 -23.48 -26.82 14.07
N PHE A 27 -23.38 -26.97 12.74
CA PHE A 27 -24.46 -27.47 11.89
C PHE A 27 -24.45 -29.02 11.74
N GLY A 28 -23.41 -29.69 12.24
CA GLY A 28 -23.34 -31.17 12.22
C GLY A 28 -23.22 -31.75 10.80
N PHE A 29 -22.67 -31.02 9.85
CA PHE A 29 -22.31 -31.50 8.52
C PHE A 29 -21.03 -32.36 8.60
N GLU A 30 -20.87 -33.31 7.67
CA GLU A 30 -19.59 -33.95 7.46
C GLU A 30 -18.59 -32.89 6.91
N ILE A 31 -17.40 -32.81 7.48
CA ILE A 31 -16.35 -31.90 7.05
C ILE A 31 -15.18 -32.68 6.44
N VAL A 32 -14.93 -32.47 5.16
CA VAL A 32 -13.84 -33.12 4.40
C VAL A 32 -12.84 -32.03 3.98
N VAL A 33 -11.62 -32.10 4.51
CA VAL A 33 -10.52 -31.20 4.13
C VAL A 33 -9.50 -31.98 3.32
N VAL A 34 -9.13 -31.45 2.16
CA VAL A 34 -8.10 -31.99 1.29
C VAL A 34 -6.90 -31.03 1.32
N ASP A 35 -5.82 -31.48 1.92
CA ASP A 35 -4.56 -30.74 1.95
C ASP A 35 -3.77 -30.97 0.66
N THR A 36 -3.40 -29.87 -0.03
CA THR A 36 -2.67 -29.91 -1.31
C THR A 36 -1.17 -29.65 -1.14
N GLY A 37 -0.64 -29.97 0.05
CA GLY A 37 0.77 -29.86 0.37
C GLY A 37 1.11 -28.64 1.23
N SER A 38 0.43 -28.47 2.35
CA SER A 38 0.76 -27.47 3.35
C SER A 38 2.06 -27.81 4.09
N THR A 39 2.80 -26.76 4.43
CA THR A 39 4.06 -26.82 5.18
C THR A 39 3.96 -26.10 6.53
N ASP A 40 2.80 -25.50 6.81
CA ASP A 40 2.43 -24.80 8.05
C ASP A 40 1.48 -25.65 8.91
N ALA A 41 0.88 -25.09 9.95
CA ALA A 41 -0.03 -25.78 10.86
C ALA A 41 -1.43 -26.07 10.30
N THR A 42 -1.69 -25.84 8.99
CA THR A 42 -3.02 -26.01 8.36
C THR A 42 -3.62 -27.40 8.64
N LYS A 43 -2.86 -28.48 8.45
CA LYS A 43 -3.35 -29.86 8.66
C LYS A 43 -3.68 -30.17 10.11
N GLU A 44 -2.83 -29.70 11.03
CA GLU A 44 -3.03 -29.91 12.47
C GLU A 44 -4.29 -29.18 12.96
N ILE A 45 -4.54 -27.98 12.45
CA ILE A 45 -5.74 -27.22 12.75
C ILE A 45 -6.96 -27.93 12.15
N ALA A 46 -6.89 -28.34 10.88
CA ALA A 46 -7.98 -29.05 10.22
C ALA A 46 -8.39 -30.33 10.96
N ALA A 47 -7.43 -31.10 11.46
CA ALA A 47 -7.69 -32.35 12.19
C ALA A 47 -8.49 -32.17 13.49
N ARG A 48 -8.58 -30.96 14.05
CA ARG A 48 -9.39 -30.68 15.25
C ARG A 48 -10.89 -30.55 14.94
N TYR A 49 -11.23 -30.22 13.69
CA TYR A 49 -12.60 -29.89 13.28
C TYR A 49 -13.19 -30.86 12.27
N ALA A 50 -12.37 -31.34 11.32
CA ALA A 50 -12.80 -32.13 10.20
C ALA A 50 -12.99 -33.58 10.57
N ASP A 51 -13.96 -34.26 9.90
CA ASP A 51 -14.17 -35.69 10.00
C ASP A 51 -13.15 -36.45 9.15
N LYS A 52 -12.68 -35.83 8.07
CA LYS A 52 -11.61 -36.36 7.19
C LYS A 52 -10.63 -35.29 6.82
N VAL A 53 -9.33 -35.59 7.00
CA VAL A 53 -8.23 -34.77 6.47
C VAL A 53 -7.38 -35.65 5.55
N LEU A 54 -7.32 -35.33 4.28
CA LEU A 54 -6.73 -36.18 3.25
C LEU A 54 -5.62 -35.41 2.51
N ASP A 55 -4.56 -36.11 2.14
CA ASP A 55 -3.47 -35.56 1.33
C ASP A 55 -3.79 -35.71 -0.15
N PHE A 56 -3.54 -34.64 -0.91
CA PHE A 56 -3.61 -34.62 -2.36
C PHE A 56 -2.29 -34.07 -2.91
N THR A 57 -1.58 -34.87 -3.70
CA THR A 57 -0.38 -34.38 -4.36
C THR A 57 -0.76 -33.36 -5.41
N TRP A 58 -0.31 -32.10 -5.21
CA TRP A 58 -0.64 -31.01 -6.11
C TRP A 58 -0.14 -31.27 -7.53
N CYS A 59 -1.01 -31.14 -8.51
CA CYS A 59 -0.77 -31.42 -9.93
C CYS A 59 -1.06 -30.19 -10.83
N ASP A 60 -1.05 -28.98 -10.28
CA ASP A 60 -1.38 -27.75 -10.98
C ASP A 60 -2.82 -27.69 -11.54
N ASP A 61 -3.76 -28.33 -10.84
CA ASP A 61 -5.16 -28.47 -11.25
C ASP A 61 -6.08 -28.37 -10.03
N PHE A 62 -6.80 -27.25 -9.92
CA PHE A 62 -7.74 -27.01 -8.84
C PHE A 62 -8.99 -27.90 -8.96
N ALA A 63 -9.51 -28.14 -10.18
CA ALA A 63 -10.65 -29.01 -10.37
C ALA A 63 -10.33 -30.46 -9.93
N ALA A 64 -9.12 -30.95 -10.21
CA ALA A 64 -8.68 -32.28 -9.77
C ALA A 64 -8.71 -32.39 -8.23
N ALA A 65 -8.22 -31.39 -7.51
CA ALA A 65 -8.24 -31.35 -6.04
C ALA A 65 -9.67 -31.28 -5.49
N ARG A 66 -10.53 -30.41 -6.05
CA ARG A 66 -11.95 -30.35 -5.66
C ARG A 66 -12.68 -31.66 -5.95
N ASN A 67 -12.51 -32.22 -7.13
CA ASN A 67 -13.11 -33.50 -7.48
C ASN A 67 -12.60 -34.65 -6.60
N PHE A 68 -11.37 -34.58 -6.11
CA PHE A 68 -10.89 -35.54 -5.11
C PHE A 68 -11.66 -35.41 -3.80
N SER A 69 -11.92 -34.19 -3.30
CA SER A 69 -12.74 -33.98 -2.10
C SER A 69 -14.18 -34.48 -2.28
N LEU A 70 -14.77 -34.28 -3.48
CA LEU A 70 -16.10 -34.80 -3.80
C LEU A 70 -16.16 -36.33 -3.69
N ARG A 71 -15.13 -37.04 -4.18
CA ARG A 71 -15.06 -38.50 -4.10
C ARG A 71 -14.92 -39.01 -2.67
N ALA A 72 -14.22 -38.26 -1.83
CA ALA A 72 -13.95 -38.59 -0.44
C ALA A 72 -15.14 -38.36 0.50
N ALA A 73 -16.07 -37.50 0.11
CA ALA A 73 -17.28 -37.21 0.90
C ALA A 73 -18.21 -38.41 1.00
N ASP A 74 -18.84 -38.62 2.16
CA ASP A 74 -19.83 -39.74 2.37
C ASP A 74 -21.19 -39.38 1.79
N ASN A 75 -21.56 -38.09 1.80
CA ASN A 75 -22.86 -37.65 1.32
C ASN A 75 -22.84 -37.27 -0.16
N ASN A 76 -24.01 -37.33 -0.80
CA ASN A 76 -24.16 -36.92 -2.20
C ASN A 76 -24.31 -35.40 -2.36
N TRP A 77 -24.85 -34.74 -1.33
CA TRP A 77 -25.00 -33.28 -1.34
C TRP A 77 -23.79 -32.63 -0.74
N ILE A 78 -23.20 -31.76 -1.53
CA ILE A 78 -21.96 -31.07 -1.21
C ILE A 78 -22.23 -29.57 -1.01
N PHE A 79 -21.64 -29.04 0.05
CA PHE A 79 -21.47 -27.62 0.23
C PHE A 79 -19.96 -27.31 0.07
N MET A 80 -19.58 -26.69 -1.02
CA MET A 80 -18.17 -26.37 -1.29
C MET A 80 -17.79 -25.05 -0.61
N MET A 81 -16.68 -25.02 0.11
CA MET A 81 -16.14 -23.79 0.74
C MET A 81 -14.63 -23.67 0.52
N ASP A 82 -14.15 -22.45 0.58
CA ASP A 82 -12.72 -22.13 0.57
C ASP A 82 -12.23 -21.78 1.99
N CYS A 83 -10.93 -21.93 2.26
CA CYS A 83 -10.37 -21.72 3.62
C CYS A 83 -10.48 -20.28 4.14
N ASP A 84 -10.63 -19.31 3.24
CA ASP A 84 -10.79 -17.89 3.54
C ASP A 84 -12.27 -17.44 3.60
N GLU A 85 -13.19 -18.42 3.60
CA GLU A 85 -14.63 -18.21 3.74
C GLU A 85 -15.13 -18.70 5.12
N TRP A 86 -16.20 -18.11 5.63
CA TRP A 86 -16.90 -18.58 6.83
C TRP A 86 -18.41 -18.33 6.73
N ILE A 87 -19.21 -19.19 7.35
CA ILE A 87 -20.66 -19.06 7.35
C ILE A 87 -21.05 -17.87 8.24
N LYS A 88 -21.76 -16.89 7.68
CA LYS A 88 -22.40 -15.76 8.40
C LYS A 88 -23.85 -16.06 8.71
N LYS A 89 -24.56 -16.63 7.75
CA LYS A 89 -25.97 -17.01 7.87
C LYS A 89 -26.21 -18.26 7.04
N ILE A 90 -26.91 -19.24 7.59
CA ILE A 90 -27.35 -20.44 6.88
C ILE A 90 -28.71 -20.89 7.40
N ASP A 91 -29.58 -21.28 6.49
CA ASP A 91 -30.85 -21.94 6.82
C ASP A 91 -30.74 -23.41 6.44
N VAL A 92 -30.54 -24.25 7.44
CA VAL A 92 -30.39 -25.71 7.25
C VAL A 92 -31.71 -26.38 6.79
N GLU A 93 -32.87 -25.84 7.18
CA GLU A 93 -34.16 -26.31 6.72
C GLU A 93 -34.37 -26.02 5.24
N GLU A 94 -33.96 -24.86 4.77
CA GLU A 94 -33.94 -24.52 3.35
C GLU A 94 -33.04 -25.48 2.56
N LEU A 95 -31.81 -25.75 3.02
CA LEU A 95 -30.91 -26.71 2.36
C LEU A 95 -31.55 -28.12 2.32
N ASN A 96 -32.23 -28.55 3.37
CA ASN A 96 -32.94 -29.82 3.43
C ASN A 96 -34.15 -29.83 2.49
N TYR A 97 -34.88 -28.73 2.38
CA TYR A 97 -35.99 -28.58 1.42
C TYR A 97 -35.45 -28.61 -0.01
N PHE A 98 -34.40 -27.84 -0.31
CA PHE A 98 -33.76 -27.75 -1.62
C PHE A 98 -33.34 -29.15 -2.14
N ARG A 99 -32.60 -29.91 -1.34
CA ARG A 99 -32.12 -31.23 -1.75
C ARG A 99 -33.26 -32.25 -2.00
N LYS A 100 -34.43 -32.03 -1.43
CA LYS A 100 -35.60 -32.92 -1.62
C LYS A 100 -36.44 -32.54 -2.84
N HIS A 101 -36.56 -31.24 -3.14
CA HIS A 101 -37.50 -30.73 -4.13
C HIS A 101 -36.80 -30.18 -5.39
N HIS A 102 -35.49 -29.88 -5.32
CA HIS A 102 -34.66 -29.36 -6.40
C HIS A 102 -33.43 -30.26 -6.59
N SER A 103 -33.65 -31.57 -6.71
CA SER A 103 -32.58 -32.58 -6.68
C SER A 103 -31.60 -32.50 -7.85
N ASP A 104 -31.96 -31.86 -8.95
CA ASP A 104 -31.22 -31.66 -10.18
C ASP A 104 -30.70 -30.19 -10.34
N SER A 105 -31.00 -29.35 -9.38
CA SER A 105 -30.60 -27.92 -9.41
C SER A 105 -29.32 -27.66 -8.60
N VAL A 106 -28.71 -26.49 -8.86
CA VAL A 106 -27.57 -25.98 -8.12
C VAL A 106 -28.03 -24.81 -7.24
N GLY A 107 -27.61 -24.82 -5.98
CA GLY A 107 -27.84 -23.72 -5.03
C GLY A 107 -26.70 -22.70 -5.08
N ALA A 108 -27.02 -21.48 -5.50
CA ALA A 108 -26.15 -20.32 -5.35
C ALA A 108 -26.35 -19.68 -3.97
N ILE A 109 -25.30 -19.14 -3.42
CA ILE A 109 -25.29 -18.44 -2.13
C ILE A 109 -24.71 -17.04 -2.25
N SER A 110 -25.07 -16.16 -1.35
CA SER A 110 -24.50 -14.82 -1.27
C SER A 110 -23.13 -14.86 -0.60
N ARG A 111 -22.14 -14.24 -1.24
CA ARG A 111 -20.79 -14.09 -0.71
C ARG A 111 -20.47 -12.62 -0.48
N GLU A 112 -20.24 -12.25 0.77
CA GLU A 112 -19.81 -10.92 1.17
C GLU A 112 -18.27 -10.84 1.16
N ASN A 113 -17.73 -10.14 0.20
CA ASN A 113 -16.29 -9.88 0.08
C ASN A 113 -15.90 -8.75 1.02
N LEU A 114 -15.06 -9.05 1.99
CA LEU A 114 -14.65 -8.14 3.06
C LEU A 114 -13.18 -7.79 2.92
N VAL A 115 -12.86 -6.53 3.19
CA VAL A 115 -11.48 -6.02 3.21
C VAL A 115 -11.22 -5.35 4.56
N THR A 116 -9.96 -5.34 4.98
CA THR A 116 -9.57 -4.68 6.23
C THR A 116 -9.34 -3.19 5.99
N GLN A 117 -10.15 -2.36 6.63
CA GLN A 117 -10.02 -0.90 6.65
C GLN A 117 -9.90 -0.45 8.10
N ASP A 118 -8.85 0.27 8.47
CA ASP A 118 -8.58 0.74 9.84
C ASP A 118 -8.67 -0.38 10.91
N GLY A 119 -8.19 -1.59 10.56
CA GLY A 119 -8.20 -2.76 11.45
C GLY A 119 -9.59 -3.39 11.64
N ARG A 120 -10.60 -3.01 10.84
CA ARG A 120 -11.94 -3.60 10.85
C ARG A 120 -12.29 -4.17 9.49
N LEU A 121 -12.98 -5.30 9.48
CA LEU A 121 -13.52 -5.87 8.26
C LEU A 121 -14.72 -5.03 7.79
N VAL A 122 -14.63 -4.50 6.58
CA VAL A 122 -15.66 -3.69 5.91
C VAL A 122 -16.13 -4.43 4.68
N LEU A 123 -17.42 -4.35 4.38
CA LEU A 123 -17.98 -4.91 3.16
C LEU A 123 -17.49 -4.12 1.95
N ASN A 124 -16.79 -4.81 1.04
CA ASN A 124 -16.37 -4.25 -0.24
C ASN A 124 -17.47 -4.42 -1.32
N ASN A 125 -17.90 -5.67 -1.51
CA ASN A 125 -19.01 -5.99 -2.41
C ASN A 125 -19.67 -7.32 -2.03
N THR A 126 -20.81 -7.62 -2.66
CA THR A 126 -21.50 -8.91 -2.55
C THR A 126 -21.66 -9.51 -3.93
N ASP A 127 -21.33 -10.78 -4.07
CA ASP A 127 -21.58 -11.59 -5.25
C ASP A 127 -22.33 -12.88 -4.92
N CYS A 128 -22.70 -13.64 -5.95
CA CYS A 128 -23.32 -14.95 -5.81
C CYS A 128 -22.41 -16.02 -6.39
N THR A 129 -22.36 -17.18 -5.74
CA THR A 129 -21.52 -18.30 -6.18
C THR A 129 -22.23 -19.63 -5.96
N GLU A 130 -22.06 -20.56 -6.92
CA GLU A 130 -22.62 -21.90 -6.87
C GLU A 130 -21.81 -22.74 -5.85
N ARG A 131 -22.47 -23.11 -4.73
CA ARG A 131 -21.79 -23.80 -3.64
C ARG A 131 -22.51 -25.07 -3.18
N PHE A 132 -23.81 -25.24 -3.48
CA PHE A 132 -24.61 -26.36 -2.99
C PHE A 132 -25.17 -27.19 -4.13
N PHE A 133 -24.71 -28.44 -4.26
CA PHE A 133 -25.04 -29.30 -5.40
C PHE A 133 -24.92 -30.81 -5.09
N ASN A 134 -25.45 -31.64 -6.01
CA ASN A 134 -25.33 -33.08 -5.92
C ASN A 134 -24.14 -33.59 -6.75
N ARG A 135 -23.11 -34.15 -6.08
CA ARG A 135 -21.88 -34.67 -6.72
C ARG A 135 -22.09 -35.82 -7.72
N LYS A 136 -23.27 -36.43 -7.76
CA LYS A 136 -23.60 -37.42 -8.80
C LYS A 136 -24.02 -36.78 -10.12
N LEU A 137 -24.36 -35.52 -10.09
CA LEU A 137 -24.83 -34.75 -11.26
C LEU A 137 -23.80 -33.73 -11.74
N TYR A 138 -22.91 -33.29 -10.86
CA TYR A 138 -21.95 -32.22 -11.14
C TYR A 138 -20.53 -32.61 -10.72
N HIS A 139 -19.56 -32.04 -11.41
CA HIS A 139 -18.14 -32.09 -11.09
C HIS A 139 -17.48 -30.75 -11.47
N TYR A 140 -16.25 -30.52 -11.03
CA TYR A 140 -15.50 -29.36 -11.42
C TYR A 140 -14.66 -29.62 -12.68
N THR A 141 -14.57 -28.61 -13.55
CA THR A 141 -13.72 -28.60 -14.75
C THR A 141 -12.92 -27.31 -14.80
N GLY A 142 -11.79 -27.31 -15.51
CA GLY A 142 -10.85 -26.18 -15.61
C GLY A 142 -9.72 -26.28 -14.58
N ILE A 143 -8.48 -26.07 -15.04
CA ILE A 143 -7.27 -26.13 -14.22
C ILE A 143 -7.30 -25.07 -13.12
N ILE A 144 -7.79 -23.89 -13.46
CA ILE A 144 -7.95 -22.73 -12.58
C ILE A 144 -9.26 -22.01 -12.93
N HIS A 145 -9.83 -21.27 -11.97
CA HIS A 145 -11.18 -20.69 -12.10
C HIS A 145 -12.21 -21.76 -12.47
N GLU A 146 -12.05 -22.90 -11.82
CA GLU A 146 -12.81 -24.10 -12.06
C GLU A 146 -14.32 -23.87 -11.95
N GLN A 147 -15.04 -24.36 -12.91
CA GLN A 147 -16.49 -24.24 -13.02
C GLN A 147 -17.20 -25.54 -12.64
N LEU A 148 -18.34 -25.39 -11.99
CA LEU A 148 -19.22 -26.51 -11.73
C LEU A 148 -19.93 -26.91 -13.02
N THR A 149 -19.67 -28.11 -13.52
CA THR A 149 -20.13 -28.62 -14.80
C THR A 149 -20.99 -29.85 -14.64
N PRO A 150 -22.13 -29.98 -15.35
CA PRO A 150 -22.96 -31.19 -15.29
C PRO A 150 -22.24 -32.38 -15.94
N ILE A 151 -22.34 -33.54 -15.29
CA ILE A 151 -21.74 -34.80 -15.78
C ILE A 151 -22.40 -35.28 -17.07
N ARG A 152 -23.67 -34.96 -17.26
CA ARG A 152 -24.45 -35.31 -18.46
C ARG A 152 -25.15 -34.10 -19.04
N GLY A 153 -24.52 -33.46 -19.95
CA GLY A 153 -24.91 -32.53 -20.99
C GLY A 153 -26.25 -31.75 -20.94
N LYS A 154 -26.77 -31.41 -19.74
CA LYS A 154 -27.93 -30.52 -19.60
C LYS A 154 -27.59 -29.44 -18.57
N GLU A 155 -27.81 -28.19 -18.93
CA GLU A 155 -27.85 -27.08 -17.95
C GLU A 155 -29.04 -27.32 -17.01
N PHE A 156 -28.79 -27.18 -15.71
CA PHE A 156 -29.83 -27.26 -14.70
C PHE A 156 -30.05 -25.89 -14.05
N PRO A 157 -31.25 -25.62 -13.53
CA PRO A 157 -31.54 -24.34 -12.89
C PRO A 157 -30.61 -24.06 -11.73
N CYS A 158 -30.11 -22.84 -11.67
CA CYS A 158 -29.39 -22.29 -10.52
C CYS A 158 -30.39 -21.45 -9.70
N LEU A 159 -30.54 -21.78 -8.39
CA LEU A 159 -31.47 -21.10 -7.50
C LEU A 159 -30.73 -20.46 -6.34
N LEU A 160 -31.06 -19.22 -6.04
CA LEU A 160 -30.44 -18.48 -4.92
C LEU A 160 -31.02 -18.97 -3.58
N LEU A 161 -30.13 -19.28 -2.65
CA LEU A 161 -30.44 -19.70 -1.28
C LEU A 161 -30.22 -18.54 -0.30
N HIS A 162 -30.96 -18.52 0.81
CA HIS A 162 -30.81 -17.51 1.89
C HIS A 162 -29.58 -17.77 2.79
N THR A 163 -28.54 -18.33 2.20
CA THR A 163 -27.25 -18.58 2.85
C THR A 163 -26.27 -17.49 2.48
N THR A 164 -25.54 -16.97 3.47
CA THR A 164 -24.52 -15.93 3.28
C THR A 164 -23.20 -16.38 3.91
N ILE A 165 -22.12 -16.27 3.15
CA ILE A 165 -20.75 -16.47 3.63
C ILE A 165 -19.97 -15.16 3.63
N GLY A 166 -19.04 -15.01 4.57
CA GLY A 166 -18.04 -13.96 4.53
C GLY A 166 -16.76 -14.47 3.85
N HIS A 167 -16.06 -13.63 3.13
CA HIS A 167 -14.85 -13.95 2.38
C HIS A 167 -13.80 -12.83 2.51
N THR A 168 -12.53 -13.19 2.74
CA THR A 168 -11.41 -12.24 2.88
C THR A 168 -10.29 -12.46 1.86
N GLY A 169 -10.55 -13.20 0.80
CA GLY A 169 -9.54 -13.54 -0.23
C GLY A 169 -8.99 -12.36 -1.03
N TYR A 170 -9.60 -11.18 -0.90
CA TYR A 170 -9.13 -9.92 -1.49
C TYR A 170 -8.34 -9.04 -0.50
N ASP A 171 -8.22 -9.45 0.76
CA ASP A 171 -7.46 -8.72 1.79
C ASP A 171 -5.97 -9.10 1.71
N MET A 172 -5.32 -8.62 0.65
CA MET A 172 -3.93 -8.90 0.28
C MET A 172 -3.19 -7.61 -0.04
N SER A 173 -1.87 -7.58 0.21
CA SER A 173 -1.04 -6.47 -0.30
C SER A 173 -0.97 -6.49 -1.83
N PRO A 174 -0.68 -5.35 -2.49
CA PRO A 174 -0.52 -5.29 -3.94
C PRO A 174 0.50 -6.30 -4.48
N GLU A 175 1.64 -6.47 -3.78
CA GLU A 175 2.67 -7.43 -4.18
C GLU A 175 2.16 -8.87 -4.11
N GLN A 176 1.34 -9.19 -3.10
CA GLN A 176 0.71 -10.51 -2.98
C GLN A 176 -0.32 -10.74 -4.09
N GLN A 177 -1.08 -9.70 -4.47
CA GLN A 177 -2.03 -9.77 -5.58
C GLN A 177 -1.30 -10.00 -6.91
N ILE A 178 -0.24 -9.27 -7.19
CA ILE A 178 0.60 -9.44 -8.39
C ILE A 178 1.23 -10.85 -8.41
N ALA A 179 1.78 -11.32 -7.30
CA ALA A 179 2.36 -12.66 -7.21
C ALA A 179 1.32 -13.76 -7.46
N LYS A 180 0.10 -13.61 -6.90
CA LYS A 180 -1.04 -14.50 -7.17
C LYS A 180 -1.45 -14.42 -8.65
N GLY A 181 -1.51 -13.22 -9.23
CA GLY A 181 -1.80 -13.00 -10.64
C GLY A 181 -0.82 -13.73 -11.55
N ARG A 182 0.49 -13.58 -11.33
CA ARG A 182 1.54 -14.27 -12.11
C ARG A 182 1.44 -15.79 -12.03
N ARG A 183 1.21 -16.34 -10.84
CA ARG A 183 0.98 -17.78 -10.66
C ARG A 183 -0.26 -18.24 -11.44
N ASN A 184 -1.34 -17.48 -11.36
CA ASN A 184 -2.58 -17.81 -12.04
C ASN A 184 -2.42 -17.75 -13.58
N LEU A 185 -1.69 -16.76 -14.10
CA LEU A 185 -1.36 -16.67 -15.52
C LEU A 185 -0.64 -17.93 -16.03
N THR A 186 0.31 -18.47 -15.26
CA THR A 186 1.00 -19.72 -15.62
C THR A 186 0.03 -20.88 -15.78
N LEU A 187 -0.95 -21.02 -14.89
CA LEU A 187 -1.97 -22.07 -14.95
C LEU A 187 -2.98 -21.83 -16.10
N LEU A 188 -3.36 -20.57 -16.31
CA LEU A 188 -4.27 -20.21 -17.41
C LEU A 188 -3.65 -20.48 -18.78
N HIS A 189 -2.35 -20.25 -18.95
CA HIS A 189 -1.66 -20.62 -20.19
C HIS A 189 -1.65 -22.13 -20.41
N LYS A 190 -1.42 -22.94 -19.37
CA LYS A 190 -1.56 -24.39 -19.46
C LYS A 190 -2.99 -24.82 -19.83
N GLN A 191 -3.99 -24.13 -19.29
CA GLN A 191 -5.38 -24.40 -19.63
C GLN A 191 -5.68 -24.01 -21.10
N LEU A 192 -5.15 -22.89 -21.57
CA LEU A 192 -5.30 -22.46 -22.95
C LEU A 192 -4.70 -23.48 -23.95
N GLU A 193 -3.58 -24.14 -23.59
CA GLU A 193 -3.00 -25.22 -24.41
C GLU A 193 -3.95 -26.43 -24.54
N GLN A 194 -4.76 -26.70 -23.52
CA GLN A 194 -5.74 -27.79 -23.52
C GLN A 194 -7.09 -27.39 -24.17
N GLU A 195 -7.45 -26.12 -24.04
CA GLU A 195 -8.74 -25.56 -24.49
C GLU A 195 -8.51 -24.31 -25.36
N PRO A 196 -7.83 -24.42 -26.51
CA PRO A 196 -7.42 -23.26 -27.30
C PRO A 196 -8.59 -22.44 -27.86
N ASP A 197 -9.79 -23.04 -27.98
CA ASP A 197 -10.97 -22.40 -28.55
C ASP A 197 -12.01 -21.98 -27.48
N ASN A 198 -11.60 -21.91 -26.20
CA ASN A 198 -12.50 -21.55 -25.12
C ASN A 198 -12.43 -20.04 -24.80
N PRO A 199 -13.43 -19.20 -25.17
CA PRO A 199 -13.41 -17.75 -24.94
C PRO A 199 -13.33 -17.40 -23.44
N TYR A 200 -13.81 -18.23 -22.56
CA TYR A 200 -13.74 -18.00 -21.12
C TYR A 200 -12.29 -18.02 -20.60
N VAL A 201 -11.43 -18.88 -21.17
CA VAL A 201 -10.02 -18.92 -20.80
C VAL A 201 -9.31 -17.63 -21.23
N TYR A 202 -9.64 -17.11 -22.42
CA TYR A 202 -9.13 -15.82 -22.88
C TYR A 202 -9.57 -14.66 -21.97
N TYR A 203 -10.84 -14.66 -21.52
CA TYR A 203 -11.33 -13.70 -20.54
C TYR A 203 -10.53 -13.75 -19.25
N GLN A 204 -10.27 -14.94 -18.71
CA GLN A 204 -9.51 -15.11 -17.47
C GLN A 204 -8.03 -14.70 -17.63
N LEU A 205 -7.42 -14.95 -18.81
CA LEU A 205 -6.07 -14.47 -19.12
C LEU A 205 -6.04 -12.93 -19.15
N GLY A 206 -6.98 -12.30 -19.85
CA GLY A 206 -7.08 -10.84 -19.87
C GLY A 206 -7.16 -10.25 -18.46
N LYS A 207 -8.01 -10.80 -17.60
CA LYS A 207 -8.09 -10.40 -16.18
C LYS A 207 -6.79 -10.64 -15.40
N GLY A 208 -6.13 -11.76 -15.67
CA GLY A 208 -4.82 -12.04 -15.05
C GLY A 208 -3.78 -11.01 -15.44
N TYR A 209 -3.76 -10.58 -16.71
CA TYR A 209 -2.87 -9.53 -17.18
C TYR A 209 -3.22 -8.13 -16.64
N GLU A 210 -4.51 -7.80 -16.47
CA GLU A 210 -4.92 -6.58 -15.75
C GLU A 210 -4.36 -6.55 -14.32
N ILE A 211 -4.45 -7.67 -13.57
CA ILE A 211 -3.93 -7.76 -12.19
C ILE A 211 -2.42 -7.53 -12.12
N VAL A 212 -1.66 -7.91 -13.15
CA VAL A 212 -0.22 -7.67 -13.23
C VAL A 212 0.12 -6.40 -14.02
N GLU A 213 -0.89 -5.58 -14.32
CA GLU A 213 -0.79 -4.26 -14.97
C GLU A 213 -0.25 -4.29 -16.40
N ASP A 214 -0.30 -5.45 -17.05
CA ASP A 214 0.04 -5.60 -18.48
C ASP A 214 -1.21 -5.44 -19.36
N TYR A 215 -1.66 -4.19 -19.54
CA TYR A 215 -2.86 -3.88 -20.31
C TYR A 215 -2.72 -4.17 -21.80
N ALA A 216 -1.49 -4.18 -22.31
CA ALA A 216 -1.26 -4.52 -23.72
C ALA A 216 -1.56 -6.00 -23.95
N SER A 217 -1.04 -6.89 -23.11
CA SER A 217 -1.39 -8.31 -23.15
C SER A 217 -2.87 -8.55 -22.84
N ALA A 218 -3.44 -7.79 -21.87
CA ALA A 218 -4.87 -7.88 -21.58
C ALA A 218 -5.73 -7.57 -22.82
N CYS A 219 -5.42 -6.51 -23.57
CA CYS A 219 -6.09 -6.18 -24.83
C CYS A 219 -5.99 -7.32 -25.85
N GLU A 220 -4.81 -7.94 -26.00
CA GLU A 220 -4.60 -9.05 -26.93
C GLU A 220 -5.53 -10.23 -26.57
N TYR A 221 -5.52 -10.66 -25.30
CA TYR A 221 -6.31 -11.82 -24.89
C TYR A 221 -7.81 -11.55 -24.91
N TYR A 222 -8.27 -10.39 -24.48
CA TYR A 222 -9.69 -10.03 -24.61
C TYR A 222 -10.13 -9.95 -26.06
N GLY A 223 -9.33 -9.33 -26.95
CA GLY A 223 -9.62 -9.24 -28.36
C GLY A 223 -9.73 -10.63 -29.02
N ARG A 224 -8.83 -11.57 -28.65
CA ARG A 224 -8.90 -12.96 -29.10
C ARG A 224 -10.17 -13.66 -28.57
N GLY A 225 -10.49 -13.52 -27.31
CA GLY A 225 -11.70 -14.09 -26.71
C GLY A 225 -12.98 -13.61 -27.38
N LEU A 226 -13.04 -12.31 -27.73
CA LEU A 226 -14.18 -11.70 -28.42
C LEU A 226 -14.19 -11.97 -29.92
N SER A 227 -13.16 -12.57 -30.51
CA SER A 227 -13.17 -12.99 -31.93
C SER A 227 -13.93 -14.29 -32.20
N TYR A 228 -14.28 -15.02 -31.14
CA TYR A 228 -15.16 -16.19 -31.22
C TYR A 228 -16.62 -15.76 -31.28
N ASP A 229 -17.49 -16.67 -31.74
CA ASP A 229 -18.95 -16.46 -31.69
C ASP A 229 -19.45 -16.67 -30.25
N VAL A 230 -19.48 -15.56 -29.48
CA VAL A 230 -19.85 -15.54 -28.09
C VAL A 230 -21.22 -14.95 -27.85
N ASP A 231 -22.00 -15.55 -26.95
CA ASP A 231 -23.33 -15.07 -26.59
C ASP A 231 -23.18 -13.77 -25.73
N PRO A 232 -23.65 -12.60 -26.23
CA PRO A 232 -23.54 -11.33 -25.52
C PRO A 232 -24.36 -11.27 -24.21
N THR A 233 -25.26 -12.20 -23.97
CA THR A 233 -26.06 -12.26 -22.74
C THR A 233 -25.31 -12.90 -21.58
N LEU A 234 -24.21 -13.60 -21.85
CA LEU A 234 -23.41 -14.25 -20.83
C LEU A 234 -22.65 -13.21 -19.97
N ALA A 235 -22.73 -13.40 -18.66
CA ALA A 235 -22.16 -12.46 -17.70
C ALA A 235 -20.65 -12.22 -17.88
N TYR A 236 -19.87 -13.27 -18.24
CA TYR A 236 -18.44 -13.10 -18.47
C TYR A 236 -18.14 -12.37 -19.80
N VAL A 237 -18.98 -12.52 -20.82
CA VAL A 237 -18.84 -11.80 -22.10
C VAL A 237 -19.10 -10.32 -21.90
N GLN A 238 -20.16 -9.97 -21.15
CA GLN A 238 -20.43 -8.59 -20.74
C GLN A 238 -19.23 -7.98 -20.00
N ALA A 239 -18.67 -8.72 -19.04
CA ALA A 239 -17.49 -8.25 -18.29
C ALA A 239 -16.26 -8.14 -19.18
N MET A 240 -16.04 -9.10 -20.10
CA MET A 240 -14.90 -9.09 -21.03
C MET A 240 -14.92 -7.88 -21.95
N VAL A 241 -16.08 -7.50 -22.48
CA VAL A 241 -16.23 -6.31 -23.32
C VAL A 241 -15.90 -5.04 -22.53
N VAL A 242 -16.41 -4.91 -21.29
CA VAL A 242 -16.12 -3.75 -20.45
C VAL A 242 -14.62 -3.68 -20.09
N SER A 243 -14.01 -4.79 -19.70
CA SER A 243 -12.58 -4.86 -19.40
C SER A 243 -11.72 -4.56 -20.62
N TYR A 244 -12.09 -5.08 -21.79
CA TYR A 244 -11.38 -4.80 -23.04
C TYR A 244 -11.39 -3.31 -23.38
N GLY A 245 -12.55 -2.67 -23.30
CA GLY A 245 -12.67 -1.23 -23.54
C GLY A 245 -11.85 -0.39 -22.55
N ASN A 246 -11.86 -0.77 -21.27
CA ASN A 246 -11.01 -0.13 -20.28
C ASN A 246 -9.52 -0.32 -20.59
N SER A 247 -9.09 -1.53 -20.94
CA SER A 247 -7.69 -1.82 -21.28
C SER A 247 -7.23 -1.05 -22.53
N LEU A 248 -8.12 -0.86 -23.53
CA LEU A 248 -7.84 -0.01 -24.69
C LEU A 248 -7.63 1.46 -24.29
N LEU A 249 -8.45 2.00 -23.39
CA LEU A 249 -8.26 3.36 -22.87
C LEU A 249 -6.95 3.47 -22.08
N MET A 250 -6.58 2.43 -21.32
CA MET A 250 -5.33 2.40 -20.54
C MET A 250 -4.08 2.35 -21.42
N THR A 251 -4.19 1.82 -22.62
CA THR A 251 -3.08 1.70 -23.58
C THR A 251 -3.07 2.82 -24.63
N GLY A 252 -3.88 3.88 -24.46
CA GLY A 252 -3.93 5.01 -25.39
C GLY A 252 -4.54 4.65 -26.75
N GLN A 253 -5.45 3.66 -26.79
CA GLN A 253 -6.10 3.20 -27.99
C GLN A 253 -7.57 3.69 -28.09
N GLU A 254 -7.81 4.97 -27.75
CA GLU A 254 -9.13 5.58 -27.67
C GLU A 254 -9.90 5.51 -29.00
N GLN A 255 -9.19 5.65 -30.13
CA GLN A 255 -9.77 5.56 -31.46
C GLN A 255 -10.23 4.12 -31.79
N THR A 256 -9.47 3.11 -31.36
CA THR A 256 -9.86 1.71 -31.50
C THR A 256 -11.09 1.40 -30.66
N ALA A 257 -11.16 1.95 -29.45
CA ALA A 257 -12.30 1.77 -28.56
C ALA A 257 -13.62 2.34 -29.12
N LEU A 258 -13.60 3.33 -30.04
CA LEU A 258 -14.80 3.82 -30.71
C LEU A 258 -15.54 2.74 -31.50
N GLN A 259 -14.87 1.64 -31.91
CA GLN A 259 -15.52 0.53 -32.59
C GLN A 259 -16.60 -0.16 -31.72
N PHE A 260 -16.60 0.06 -30.42
CA PHE A 260 -17.64 -0.45 -29.51
C PHE A 260 -19.05 0.12 -29.82
N GLN A 261 -19.13 1.18 -30.61
CA GLN A 261 -20.39 1.66 -31.16
C GLN A 261 -21.11 0.58 -32.00
N ASN A 262 -20.37 -0.30 -32.66
CA ASN A 262 -20.91 -1.34 -33.52
C ASN A 262 -21.62 -2.49 -32.77
N ILE A 263 -21.31 -2.63 -31.49
CA ILE A 263 -21.90 -3.65 -30.58
C ILE A 263 -22.81 -3.04 -29.51
N TYR A 264 -23.13 -1.75 -29.69
CA TYR A 264 -23.83 -0.99 -28.66
C TYR A 264 -25.19 -1.58 -28.27
N GLU A 265 -25.98 -2.00 -29.23
CA GLU A 265 -27.34 -2.52 -29.01
C GLU A 265 -27.33 -3.85 -28.22
N ASP A 266 -26.29 -4.67 -28.36
CA ASP A 266 -26.17 -5.95 -27.68
C ASP A 266 -25.71 -5.80 -26.24
N PHE A 267 -24.95 -4.72 -25.90
CA PHE A 267 -24.30 -4.53 -24.60
C PHE A 267 -24.85 -3.38 -23.76
N ALA A 268 -25.65 -2.48 -24.35
CA ALA A 268 -26.23 -1.33 -23.62
C ALA A 268 -27.36 -1.71 -22.63
N VAL A 269 -27.40 -2.97 -22.23
CA VAL A 269 -28.31 -3.54 -21.23
C VAL A 269 -27.76 -3.36 -19.80
N SER A 270 -26.49 -3.06 -19.64
CA SER A 270 -25.84 -2.80 -18.35
C SER A 270 -25.30 -1.37 -18.25
N ALA A 271 -25.39 -0.81 -17.06
CA ALA A 271 -24.84 0.54 -16.81
C ALA A 271 -23.31 0.58 -17.01
N ASP A 272 -22.61 -0.52 -16.70
CA ASP A 272 -21.16 -0.63 -16.86
C ASP A 272 -20.69 -0.37 -18.29
N PHE A 273 -21.37 -0.96 -19.27
CA PHE A 273 -21.04 -0.76 -20.69
C PHE A 273 -21.40 0.66 -21.16
N VAL A 274 -22.56 1.17 -20.75
CA VAL A 274 -22.99 2.52 -21.14
C VAL A 274 -22.07 3.58 -20.50
N TYR A 275 -21.65 3.36 -19.25
CA TYR A 275 -20.63 4.18 -18.60
C TYR A 275 -19.27 4.12 -19.31
N LEU A 276 -18.83 2.92 -19.73
CA LEU A 276 -17.62 2.75 -20.54
C LEU A 276 -17.73 3.55 -21.84
N MET A 277 -18.86 3.47 -22.55
CA MET A 277 -19.07 4.24 -23.79
C MET A 277 -18.97 5.75 -23.53
N GLY A 278 -19.50 6.24 -22.41
CA GLY A 278 -19.31 7.62 -21.99
C GLY A 278 -17.83 7.99 -21.82
N ARG A 279 -17.03 7.11 -21.20
CA ARG A 279 -15.57 7.31 -21.06
C ARG A 279 -14.83 7.27 -22.39
N ILE A 280 -15.22 6.36 -23.28
CA ILE A 280 -14.65 6.27 -24.64
C ILE A 280 -14.92 7.55 -25.42
N TYR A 281 -16.16 8.06 -25.43
CA TYR A 281 -16.48 9.33 -26.06
C TYR A 281 -15.73 10.49 -25.42
N MET A 282 -15.62 10.53 -24.09
CA MET A 282 -14.88 11.56 -23.39
C MET A 282 -13.39 11.56 -23.76
N ALA A 283 -12.76 10.38 -23.86
CA ALA A 283 -11.36 10.24 -24.25
C ALA A 283 -11.11 10.68 -25.69
N ASN A 284 -12.12 10.57 -26.56
CA ASN A 284 -12.11 11.05 -27.95
C ASN A 284 -12.64 12.50 -28.10
N GLU A 285 -12.77 13.26 -27.00
CA GLU A 285 -13.27 14.65 -26.96
C GLU A 285 -14.70 14.84 -27.51
N MET A 286 -15.46 13.75 -27.62
CA MET A 286 -16.86 13.75 -28.08
C MET A 286 -17.79 14.03 -26.87
N TYR A 287 -17.64 15.20 -26.24
CA TYR A 287 -18.30 15.53 -24.97
C TYR A 287 -19.83 15.45 -24.98
N PRO A 288 -20.54 15.90 -26.04
CA PRO A 288 -22.01 15.78 -26.06
C PRO A 288 -22.46 14.31 -25.98
N GLN A 289 -21.83 13.43 -26.74
CA GLN A 289 -22.12 11.99 -26.72
C GLN A 289 -21.74 11.35 -25.38
N ALA A 290 -20.62 11.75 -24.79
CA ALA A 290 -20.21 11.30 -23.48
C ALA A 290 -21.23 11.63 -22.40
N VAL A 291 -21.73 12.87 -22.34
CA VAL A 291 -22.75 13.33 -21.41
C VAL A 291 -24.06 12.56 -21.59
N GLU A 292 -24.47 12.30 -22.83
CA GLU A 292 -25.65 11.48 -23.13
C GLU A 292 -25.52 10.07 -22.55
N GLN A 293 -24.37 9.42 -22.75
CA GLN A 293 -24.13 8.06 -22.25
C GLN A 293 -24.09 8.04 -20.72
N PHE A 294 -23.44 9.01 -20.07
CA PHE A 294 -23.43 9.08 -18.60
C PHE A 294 -24.85 9.28 -18.04
N HIS A 295 -25.69 10.11 -18.68
CA HIS A 295 -27.09 10.22 -18.28
C HIS A 295 -27.86 8.91 -18.51
N LYS A 296 -27.66 8.25 -19.64
CA LYS A 296 -28.30 6.96 -19.95
C LYS A 296 -27.90 5.90 -18.91
N ALA A 297 -26.62 5.84 -18.52
CA ALA A 297 -26.15 4.90 -17.51
C ALA A 297 -26.89 5.05 -16.18
N THR A 298 -27.22 6.29 -15.77
CA THR A 298 -27.95 6.53 -14.50
C THR A 298 -29.40 6.04 -14.52
N THR A 299 -29.95 5.66 -15.66
CA THR A 299 -31.33 5.13 -15.80
C THR A 299 -31.37 3.59 -15.77
N ILE A 300 -30.23 2.91 -15.79
CA ILE A 300 -30.13 1.47 -15.83
C ILE A 300 -29.87 0.91 -14.42
N GLU A 301 -30.76 0.02 -13.94
CA GLU A 301 -30.64 -0.57 -12.60
C GLU A 301 -29.51 -1.60 -12.53
N SER A 302 -29.30 -2.40 -13.60
CA SER A 302 -28.26 -3.42 -13.65
C SER A 302 -26.86 -2.78 -13.69
N CYS A 303 -26.11 -2.95 -12.62
CA CYS A 303 -24.78 -2.39 -12.44
C CYS A 303 -23.91 -3.35 -11.63
N ARG A 304 -22.73 -3.73 -12.16
CA ARG A 304 -21.71 -4.54 -11.46
C ARG A 304 -20.66 -3.68 -10.79
N PHE A 305 -20.26 -2.58 -11.45
CA PHE A 305 -19.27 -1.65 -10.95
C PHE A 305 -19.95 -0.55 -10.14
N HIS A 306 -19.70 -0.55 -8.84
CA HIS A 306 -20.36 0.39 -7.91
C HIS A 306 -20.18 1.84 -8.35
N GLY A 307 -21.29 2.53 -8.54
CA GLY A 307 -21.32 3.94 -8.94
C GLY A 307 -21.42 4.18 -10.45
N ALA A 308 -21.24 3.15 -11.33
CA ALA A 308 -21.35 3.29 -12.78
C ALA A 308 -22.75 3.71 -13.26
N ASN A 309 -23.78 3.57 -12.42
CA ASN A 309 -25.13 4.05 -12.67
C ASN A 309 -25.53 5.22 -11.77
N SER A 310 -24.58 5.91 -11.14
CA SER A 310 -24.89 6.99 -10.19
C SER A 310 -23.78 8.03 -10.10
N PHE A 311 -23.09 8.12 -8.97
CA PHE A 311 -22.15 9.20 -8.67
C PHE A 311 -20.96 9.29 -9.63
N LEU A 312 -20.46 8.17 -10.19
CA LEU A 312 -19.37 8.20 -11.17
C LEU A 312 -19.80 8.90 -12.47
N CYS A 313 -21.03 8.66 -12.94
CA CYS A 313 -21.57 9.37 -14.11
C CYS A 313 -21.63 10.88 -13.86
N PHE A 314 -22.15 11.29 -12.71
CA PHE A 314 -22.25 12.71 -12.36
C PHE A 314 -20.86 13.33 -12.23
N TYR A 315 -19.93 12.62 -11.66
CA TYR A 315 -18.54 13.05 -11.56
C TYR A 315 -17.92 13.30 -12.95
N GLN A 316 -18.05 12.34 -13.88
CA GLN A 316 -17.53 12.51 -15.25
C GLN A 316 -18.20 13.69 -16.00
N ILE A 317 -19.51 13.90 -15.81
CA ILE A 317 -20.18 15.06 -16.40
C ILE A 317 -19.65 16.36 -15.79
N GLY A 318 -19.44 16.39 -14.47
CA GLY A 318 -18.80 17.51 -13.79
C GLY A 318 -17.44 17.84 -14.38
N LEU A 319 -16.62 16.80 -14.67
CA LEU A 319 -15.32 16.92 -15.35
C LEU A 319 -15.43 17.53 -16.74
N ILE A 320 -16.41 17.13 -17.51
CA ILE A 320 -16.65 17.66 -18.86
C ILE A 320 -17.05 19.14 -18.77
N CYS A 321 -17.97 19.49 -17.86
CA CYS A 321 -18.39 20.88 -17.65
C CYS A 321 -17.19 21.77 -17.25
N GLU A 322 -16.32 21.27 -16.38
CA GLU A 322 -15.13 21.99 -15.96
C GLU A 322 -14.14 22.20 -17.13
N ARG A 323 -13.88 21.16 -17.96
CA ARG A 323 -13.06 21.28 -19.18
C ARG A 323 -13.62 22.30 -20.17
N LEU A 324 -14.94 22.43 -20.23
CA LEU A 324 -15.61 23.39 -21.10
C LEU A 324 -15.76 24.79 -20.46
N GLY A 325 -15.25 25.00 -19.24
CA GLY A 325 -15.32 26.26 -18.50
C GLY A 325 -16.70 26.55 -17.88
N ASP A 326 -17.60 25.59 -17.89
CA ASP A 326 -18.94 25.72 -17.31
C ASP A 326 -18.92 25.38 -15.81
N ARG A 327 -18.44 26.32 -15.01
CA ARG A 327 -18.24 26.20 -13.57
C ARG A 327 -19.52 25.89 -12.79
N ASP A 328 -20.63 26.52 -13.18
CA ASP A 328 -21.88 26.38 -12.43
C ASP A 328 -22.46 24.97 -12.59
N ASN A 329 -22.46 24.43 -13.81
CA ASN A 329 -22.87 23.07 -14.06
C ASN A 329 -21.87 22.06 -13.48
N ALA A 330 -20.57 22.31 -13.54
CA ALA A 330 -19.58 21.46 -12.88
C ALA A 330 -19.87 21.30 -11.38
N LEU A 331 -20.07 22.41 -10.65
CA LEU A 331 -20.46 22.42 -9.24
C LEU A 331 -21.78 21.69 -8.98
N ALA A 332 -22.78 21.87 -9.87
CA ALA A 332 -24.07 21.22 -9.75
C ALA A 332 -23.96 19.70 -9.86
N TYR A 333 -23.13 19.21 -10.80
CA TYR A 333 -22.93 17.77 -10.98
C TYR A 333 -22.06 17.17 -9.87
N TYR A 334 -21.01 17.84 -9.41
CA TYR A 334 -20.21 17.37 -8.27
C TYR A 334 -21.04 17.23 -7.00
N ARG A 335 -21.98 18.14 -6.73
CA ARG A 335 -22.89 18.03 -5.57
C ARG A 335 -23.81 16.81 -5.64
N LYS A 336 -24.13 16.30 -6.85
CA LYS A 336 -24.91 15.06 -7.02
C LYS A 336 -24.13 13.80 -6.67
N CYS A 337 -22.81 13.89 -6.52
CA CYS A 337 -21.96 12.74 -6.20
C CYS A 337 -21.97 12.37 -4.70
N GLY A 338 -22.67 13.13 -3.85
CA GLY A 338 -22.69 12.89 -2.40
C GLY A 338 -21.31 13.03 -1.77
N ASP A 339 -20.94 12.04 -0.97
CA ASP A 339 -19.67 12.03 -0.23
C ASP A 339 -18.48 11.51 -1.06
N TYR A 340 -18.59 11.42 -2.38
CA TYR A 340 -17.52 10.95 -3.24
C TYR A 340 -16.31 11.91 -3.18
N PRO A 341 -15.14 11.46 -2.63
CA PRO A 341 -14.04 12.36 -2.30
C PRO A 341 -13.52 13.21 -3.49
N PRO A 342 -13.37 12.65 -4.73
CA PRO A 342 -12.97 13.47 -5.87
C PRO A 342 -13.94 14.60 -6.21
N ALA A 343 -15.26 14.37 -6.07
CA ALA A 343 -16.27 15.39 -6.31
C ALA A 343 -16.26 16.48 -5.22
N LEU A 344 -16.06 16.09 -3.95
CA LEU A 344 -15.92 17.04 -2.85
C LEU A 344 -14.69 17.94 -3.06
N HIS A 345 -13.61 17.38 -3.58
CA HIS A 345 -12.44 18.15 -3.97
C HIS A 345 -12.76 19.13 -5.11
N GLY A 346 -13.44 18.68 -6.16
CA GLY A 346 -13.90 19.54 -7.25
C GLY A 346 -14.79 20.70 -6.76
N ILE A 347 -15.71 20.45 -5.81
CA ILE A 347 -16.52 21.48 -5.18
C ILE A 347 -15.66 22.49 -4.43
N ALA A 348 -14.69 22.03 -3.65
CA ALA A 348 -13.80 22.88 -2.89
C ALA A 348 -12.94 23.75 -3.83
N SER A 349 -12.42 23.20 -4.91
CA SER A 349 -11.61 23.93 -5.89
C SER A 349 -12.40 24.99 -6.65
N LEU A 350 -13.61 24.67 -7.07
CA LEU A 350 -14.49 25.59 -7.78
C LEU A 350 -15.21 26.61 -6.86
N GLY A 351 -15.42 26.28 -5.59
CA GLY A 351 -16.22 27.05 -4.63
C GLY A 351 -15.51 28.25 -3.97
N SER A 352 -14.18 28.35 -4.05
CA SER A 352 -13.44 29.38 -3.32
C SER A 352 -13.37 30.71 -4.07
N ALA A 353 -14.21 31.67 -3.66
CA ALA A 353 -14.11 33.10 -4.04
C ALA A 353 -12.97 33.84 -3.28
N ALA A 354 -11.95 33.13 -2.83
CA ALA A 354 -10.86 33.67 -2.00
C ALA A 354 -9.53 33.86 -2.77
N ASP A 355 -9.60 34.30 -4.03
CA ASP A 355 -8.44 34.43 -4.92
C ASP A 355 -7.50 35.60 -4.64
N ARG A 356 -7.64 36.34 -3.54
CA ARG A 356 -6.84 37.55 -3.32
C ARG A 356 -5.59 37.40 -2.45
N ASN A 357 -5.29 36.20 -1.92
CA ASN A 357 -4.12 35.97 -1.06
C ASN A 357 -3.37 34.67 -1.39
N ARG A 358 -3.48 34.15 -2.59
CA ARG A 358 -2.85 32.88 -3.00
C ARG A 358 -1.36 33.05 -3.18
N ARG A 359 -0.55 32.20 -2.49
CA ARG A 359 0.92 32.16 -2.67
C ARG A 359 1.38 31.31 -3.85
N GLY A 360 0.54 30.35 -4.30
CA GLY A 360 0.84 29.43 -5.40
C GLY A 360 0.05 28.13 -5.33
N ARG A 361 0.26 27.27 -6.33
CA ARG A 361 -0.40 25.96 -6.48
C ARG A 361 0.61 24.84 -6.51
N LEU A 362 0.44 23.82 -5.68
CA LEU A 362 1.40 22.72 -5.53
C LEU A 362 0.69 21.38 -5.60
N ILE A 363 1.30 20.40 -6.28
CA ILE A 363 0.90 19.01 -6.22
C ILE A 363 1.81 18.27 -5.24
N LEU A 364 1.24 17.52 -4.30
CA LEU A 364 1.96 16.66 -3.38
C LEU A 364 1.63 15.20 -3.65
N PHE A 365 2.63 14.32 -3.65
CA PHE A 365 2.42 12.89 -3.85
C PHE A 365 2.31 12.15 -2.51
N GLY A 366 1.21 11.43 -2.32
CA GLY A 366 0.99 10.53 -1.19
C GLY A 366 1.85 9.26 -1.25
N SER A 367 1.88 8.49 -0.17
CA SER A 367 2.66 7.26 -0.05
C SER A 367 1.92 6.20 0.75
N HIS A 368 2.07 4.91 0.38
CA HIS A 368 1.64 3.78 1.21
C HIS A 368 2.59 3.51 2.38
N ILE A 369 3.80 4.06 2.31
CA ILE A 369 4.73 4.00 3.44
C ILE A 369 4.22 4.98 4.50
N PHE A 370 3.77 4.44 5.60
CA PHE A 370 3.07 5.15 6.67
C PHE A 370 3.77 6.45 7.14
N ILE A 371 5.10 6.40 7.33
CA ILE A 371 5.86 7.58 7.75
C ILE A 371 5.91 8.66 6.67
N LEU A 372 6.03 8.28 5.39
CA LEU A 372 6.08 9.24 4.28
C LEU A 372 4.71 9.89 4.06
N GLN A 373 3.63 9.12 4.24
CA GLN A 373 2.26 9.65 4.18
C GLN A 373 2.05 10.70 5.28
N TYR A 374 2.48 10.39 6.51
CA TYR A 374 2.42 11.35 7.61
C TYR A 374 3.20 12.63 7.31
N ILE A 375 4.46 12.51 6.87
CA ILE A 375 5.31 13.67 6.53
C ILE A 375 4.63 14.53 5.44
N MET A 376 4.11 13.90 4.40
CA MET A 376 3.38 14.59 3.33
C MET A 376 2.16 15.36 3.88
N GLU A 377 1.37 14.73 4.76
CA GLU A 377 0.21 15.37 5.37
C GLU A 377 0.56 16.58 6.23
N GLN A 378 1.69 16.53 6.96
CA GLN A 378 2.16 17.67 7.74
C GLN A 378 2.60 18.84 6.83
N TYR A 379 3.36 18.55 5.78
CA TYR A 379 3.71 19.56 4.79
C TYR A 379 2.46 20.15 4.12
N ASN A 380 1.51 19.29 3.73
CA ASN A 380 0.26 19.74 3.11
C ASN A 380 -0.50 20.72 4.00
N LYS A 381 -0.76 20.36 5.27
CA LYS A 381 -1.45 21.21 6.25
C LYS A 381 -0.71 22.54 6.46
N ALA A 382 0.61 22.50 6.60
CA ALA A 382 1.41 23.69 6.85
C ALA A 382 1.50 24.60 5.62
N LEU A 383 1.64 24.06 4.41
CA LEU A 383 1.62 24.82 3.16
C LEU A 383 0.27 25.51 2.91
N GLN A 384 -0.84 24.82 3.22
CA GLN A 384 -2.18 25.41 3.15
C GLN A 384 -2.33 26.59 4.13
N LYS A 385 -1.81 26.47 5.36
CA LYS A 385 -1.75 27.59 6.33
C LYS A 385 -0.94 28.79 5.79
N LEU A 386 0.10 28.52 5.00
CA LEU A 386 0.91 29.54 4.33
C LEU A 386 0.23 30.17 3.13
N GLY A 387 -0.95 29.70 2.72
CA GLY A 387 -1.74 30.24 1.62
C GLY A 387 -1.47 29.56 0.27
N TYR A 388 -0.81 28.41 0.24
CA TYR A 388 -0.74 27.59 -0.98
C TYR A 388 -2.04 26.80 -1.17
N GLU A 389 -2.47 26.71 -2.41
CA GLU A 389 -3.47 25.72 -2.80
C GLU A 389 -2.77 24.42 -3.15
N THR A 390 -3.21 23.32 -2.58
CA THR A 390 -2.55 22.03 -2.75
C THR A 390 -3.50 20.98 -3.28
N PHE A 391 -3.01 20.16 -4.19
CA PHE A 391 -3.63 18.93 -4.62
C PHE A 391 -2.78 17.75 -4.13
N VAL A 392 -3.37 16.86 -3.35
CA VAL A 392 -2.70 15.62 -2.93
C VAL A 392 -3.04 14.52 -3.92
N PHE A 393 -2.05 14.13 -4.72
CA PHE A 393 -2.16 12.92 -5.53
C PHE A 393 -2.02 11.71 -4.59
N PRO A 394 -3.05 10.87 -4.43
CA PRO A 394 -2.99 9.78 -3.47
C PRO A 394 -1.97 8.72 -3.86
N ALA A 395 -1.64 7.87 -2.91
CA ALA A 395 -0.85 6.70 -3.19
C ALA A 395 -1.66 5.75 -4.07
N ALA A 396 -1.42 5.80 -5.38
CA ALA A 396 -2.06 4.93 -6.36
C ALA A 396 -1.17 3.71 -6.61
N ASP A 397 -1.66 2.53 -6.28
CA ASP A 397 -0.94 1.27 -6.50
C ASP A 397 -1.41 0.54 -7.74
N THR A 398 -2.54 0.97 -8.32
CA THR A 398 -3.03 0.42 -9.57
C THR A 398 -3.14 1.53 -10.63
N PRO A 399 -2.96 1.20 -11.92
CA PRO A 399 -3.17 2.14 -12.99
C PRO A 399 -4.59 2.72 -13.02
N GLU A 400 -5.61 1.96 -12.59
CA GLU A 400 -6.98 2.47 -12.47
C GLU A 400 -7.04 3.61 -11.46
N THR A 401 -6.52 3.38 -10.26
CA THR A 401 -6.46 4.41 -9.22
C THR A 401 -5.61 5.59 -9.70
N PHE A 402 -4.47 5.33 -10.36
CA PHE A 402 -3.65 6.39 -10.94
C PHE A 402 -4.44 7.21 -11.96
N ASN A 403 -5.12 6.56 -12.91
CA ASN A 403 -5.89 7.25 -13.94
C ASN A 403 -7.12 7.99 -13.39
N GLU A 404 -7.73 7.46 -12.35
CA GLU A 404 -8.82 8.14 -11.65
C GLU A 404 -8.37 9.52 -11.15
N TYR A 405 -7.20 9.58 -10.49
CA TYR A 405 -6.68 10.84 -9.94
C TYR A 405 -5.85 11.66 -10.94
N ALA A 406 -5.34 11.07 -12.00
CA ALA A 406 -4.61 11.79 -13.03
C ALA A 406 -5.48 12.88 -13.69
N GLY A 407 -6.77 12.57 -13.94
CA GLY A 407 -7.74 13.55 -14.44
C GLY A 407 -7.88 14.77 -13.53
N ASP A 408 -7.91 14.56 -12.20
CA ASP A 408 -7.99 15.62 -11.20
C ASP A 408 -6.69 16.44 -11.15
N MET A 409 -5.55 15.77 -11.23
CA MET A 409 -4.24 16.41 -11.28
C MET A 409 -4.09 17.31 -12.52
N PHE A 410 -4.51 16.83 -13.69
CA PHE A 410 -4.49 17.64 -14.93
C PHE A 410 -5.40 18.86 -14.83
N ARG A 411 -6.57 18.72 -14.20
CA ARG A 411 -7.47 19.85 -13.95
C ARG A 411 -6.89 20.85 -12.97
N PHE A 412 -6.35 20.36 -11.85
CA PHE A 412 -5.70 21.23 -10.88
C PHE A 412 -4.62 22.08 -11.54
N ARG A 413 -3.86 21.51 -12.48
CA ARG A 413 -2.84 22.22 -13.24
C ARG A 413 -3.41 23.29 -14.18
N ALA A 414 -4.62 23.12 -14.71
CA ALA A 414 -5.17 24.00 -15.75
C ALA A 414 -5.22 25.49 -15.31
N ASP A 415 -5.39 25.74 -14.00
CA ASP A 415 -5.38 27.08 -13.42
C ASP A 415 -3.98 27.58 -13.00
N GLY A 416 -2.91 26.94 -13.49
CA GLY A 416 -1.53 27.20 -13.12
C GLY A 416 -0.99 26.17 -12.11
N LEU A 417 0.32 25.92 -12.18
CA LEU A 417 1.03 25.03 -11.27
C LEU A 417 2.45 25.58 -11.04
N ASP A 418 2.81 25.77 -9.78
CA ASP A 418 4.08 26.35 -9.38
C ASP A 418 5.13 25.31 -9.01
N GLY A 419 4.71 24.09 -8.70
CA GLY A 419 5.64 23.00 -8.41
C GLY A 419 4.99 21.70 -7.99
N VAL A 420 5.79 20.66 -7.98
CA VAL A 420 5.42 19.33 -7.55
C VAL A 420 6.32 18.92 -6.39
N ILE A 421 5.75 18.33 -5.34
CA ILE A 421 6.47 17.87 -4.16
C ILE A 421 6.30 16.35 -4.08
N THR A 422 7.41 15.65 -4.03
CA THR A 422 7.45 14.19 -3.92
C THR A 422 8.28 13.75 -2.72
N PHE A 423 8.03 12.54 -2.24
CA PHE A 423 8.70 11.98 -1.06
C PHE A 423 9.32 10.64 -1.44
N ASN A 424 10.64 10.48 -1.19
CA ASN A 424 11.40 9.27 -1.54
C ASN A 424 11.11 8.79 -2.97
N ASN A 425 11.20 9.71 -3.94
CA ASN A 425 11.04 9.52 -5.38
C ASN A 425 9.63 9.17 -5.89
N ARG A 426 8.63 9.09 -5.02
CA ARG A 426 7.28 8.72 -5.46
C ARG A 426 6.67 9.84 -6.30
N GLY A 427 6.49 9.59 -7.60
CA GLY A 427 6.05 10.59 -8.58
C GLY A 427 7.17 11.52 -9.11
N PHE A 428 8.43 11.33 -8.69
CA PHE A 428 9.52 12.22 -9.08
C PHE A 428 9.82 12.17 -10.58
N GLN A 429 9.92 10.97 -11.14
CA GLN A 429 10.26 10.80 -12.56
C GLN A 429 9.05 11.05 -13.48
N MET A 430 7.89 10.46 -13.21
CA MET A 430 6.70 10.49 -14.07
C MET A 430 7.05 10.42 -15.56
N PRO A 431 7.65 9.31 -16.03
CA PRO A 431 8.19 9.22 -17.38
C PRO A 431 7.08 9.26 -18.43
N LEU A 432 7.35 9.94 -19.54
CA LEU A 432 6.53 9.96 -20.75
C LEU A 432 7.30 9.30 -21.89
N GLU A 433 6.66 8.38 -22.57
CA GLU A 433 7.26 7.65 -23.68
C GLU A 433 7.84 8.62 -24.73
N GLY A 434 9.18 8.56 -24.92
CA GLY A 434 9.90 9.38 -25.88
C GLY A 434 9.99 10.90 -25.57
N GLN A 435 9.51 11.39 -24.40
CA GLN A 435 9.38 12.82 -24.11
C GLN A 435 10.01 13.29 -22.76
N GLY A 436 10.81 12.47 -22.09
CA GLY A 436 11.33 12.81 -20.77
C GLY A 436 10.28 12.66 -19.67
N SER A 437 10.22 13.56 -18.69
CA SER A 437 9.24 13.52 -17.61
C SER A 437 8.00 14.39 -17.89
N LEU A 438 6.88 14.05 -17.22
CA LEU A 438 5.68 14.88 -17.24
C LEU A 438 5.97 16.30 -16.73
N TRP A 439 6.84 16.43 -15.74
CA TRP A 439 7.21 17.71 -15.13
C TRP A 439 8.00 18.59 -16.10
N ASP A 440 8.88 18.00 -16.90
CA ASP A 440 9.61 18.71 -17.95
C ASP A 440 8.67 19.20 -19.05
N LYS A 441 7.72 18.35 -19.47
CA LYS A 441 6.68 18.75 -20.43
C LYS A 441 5.81 19.89 -19.90
N TRP A 442 5.57 19.93 -18.60
CA TRP A 442 4.79 20.99 -17.96
C TRP A 442 5.62 22.25 -17.65
N GLY A 443 6.95 22.13 -17.68
CA GLY A 443 7.86 23.23 -17.37
C GLY A 443 7.84 23.65 -15.90
N VAL A 444 7.50 22.72 -14.98
CA VAL A 444 7.39 22.99 -13.55
C VAL A 444 8.50 22.31 -12.76
N PRO A 445 9.02 22.94 -11.68
CA PRO A 445 10.00 22.33 -10.81
C PRO A 445 9.38 21.17 -10.02
N CYS A 446 10.18 20.11 -9.83
CA CYS A 446 9.81 18.98 -9.00
C CYS A 446 10.77 18.87 -7.80
N PHE A 447 10.24 19.02 -6.59
CA PHE A 447 10.95 18.99 -5.32
C PHE A 447 10.81 17.60 -4.70
N ASN A 448 11.90 16.85 -4.63
CA ASN A 448 11.91 15.50 -4.09
C ASN A 448 12.57 15.48 -2.71
N LEU A 449 11.78 15.25 -1.68
CA LEU A 449 12.24 15.17 -0.29
C LEU A 449 12.68 13.73 0.00
N LEU A 450 13.98 13.55 0.29
CA LEU A 450 14.57 12.27 0.67
C LEU A 450 14.78 12.23 2.19
N VAL A 451 14.10 11.30 2.84
CA VAL A 451 14.27 11.02 4.28
C VAL A 451 15.13 9.79 4.55
N ASP A 452 15.52 9.07 3.49
CA ASP A 452 16.48 7.97 3.51
C ASP A 452 17.72 8.33 2.69
N HIS A 453 18.77 7.50 2.77
CA HIS A 453 19.99 7.74 2.00
C HIS A 453 19.74 7.68 0.49
N PRO A 454 20.25 8.65 -0.31
CA PRO A 454 20.03 8.71 -1.77
C PRO A 454 20.51 7.47 -2.54
N MET A 455 21.43 6.67 -2.00
CA MET A 455 21.91 5.45 -2.65
C MET A 455 20.82 4.41 -2.91
N TYR A 456 19.70 4.44 -2.17
CA TYR A 456 18.57 3.55 -2.38
C TYR A 456 17.71 3.95 -3.58
N TYR A 457 17.89 5.17 -4.09
CA TYR A 457 17.06 5.79 -5.11
C TYR A 457 17.82 6.10 -6.41
N TYR A 458 18.89 5.37 -6.66
CA TYR A 458 19.85 5.63 -7.73
C TYR A 458 19.20 5.72 -9.12
N ASP A 459 18.30 4.82 -9.46
CA ASP A 459 17.64 4.81 -10.76
C ASP A 459 16.83 6.09 -11.01
N SER A 460 16.03 6.49 -10.03
CA SER A 460 15.24 7.72 -10.13
C SER A 460 16.09 8.99 -10.15
N LEU A 461 17.21 9.00 -9.46
CA LEU A 461 18.12 10.14 -9.44
C LEU A 461 18.93 10.25 -10.74
N ASP A 462 19.31 9.11 -11.34
CA ASP A 462 19.99 9.07 -12.64
C ASP A 462 19.09 9.56 -13.79
N HIS A 463 17.76 9.40 -13.63
CA HIS A 463 16.74 9.86 -14.57
C HIS A 463 15.92 11.03 -14.02
N SER A 464 16.57 11.93 -13.27
CA SER A 464 15.91 13.11 -12.70
C SER A 464 15.24 13.96 -13.78
N PRO A 465 14.07 14.56 -13.52
CA PRO A 465 13.53 15.63 -14.35
C PRO A 465 14.54 16.78 -14.50
N ALA A 466 14.55 17.46 -15.65
CA ALA A 466 15.46 18.59 -15.91
C ALA A 466 15.32 19.73 -14.88
N GLN A 467 14.11 19.89 -14.31
CA GLN A 467 13.83 20.85 -13.23
C GLN A 467 13.79 20.16 -11.84
N GLY A 468 14.37 18.94 -11.71
CA GLY A 468 14.40 18.18 -10.47
C GLY A 468 15.31 18.80 -9.40
N ILE A 469 14.76 19.03 -8.22
CA ILE A 469 15.47 19.53 -7.03
C ILE A 469 15.31 18.50 -5.93
N VAL A 470 16.42 18.06 -5.37
CA VAL A 470 16.43 17.05 -4.31
C VAL A 470 16.70 17.71 -2.98
N LEU A 471 15.88 17.41 -1.98
CA LEU A 471 15.96 17.94 -0.63
C LEU A 471 16.29 16.77 0.32
N CYS A 472 17.44 16.84 0.96
CA CYS A 472 17.93 15.76 1.84
C CYS A 472 17.85 16.16 3.31
N ALA A 473 17.52 15.21 4.17
CA ALA A 473 17.47 15.40 5.63
C ALA A 473 18.85 15.35 6.30
N ASP A 474 19.92 15.10 5.54
CA ASP A 474 21.32 15.08 5.99
C ASP A 474 22.21 15.81 4.97
N ARG A 475 23.18 16.58 5.47
CA ARG A 475 24.09 17.36 4.60
C ARG A 475 25.03 16.46 3.80
N ASN A 476 25.52 15.36 4.36
CA ASN A 476 26.33 14.40 3.59
C ASN A 476 25.53 13.83 2.42
N HIS A 477 24.21 13.56 2.61
CA HIS A 477 23.34 13.12 1.54
C HIS A 477 23.17 14.18 0.45
N THR A 478 23.16 15.48 0.82
CA THR A 478 23.12 16.59 -0.13
C THR A 478 24.39 16.62 -0.99
N ASP A 479 25.55 16.44 -0.35
CA ASP A 479 26.84 16.37 -1.05
C ASP A 479 26.95 15.12 -1.93
N TYR A 480 26.45 13.97 -1.44
CA TYR A 480 26.37 12.74 -2.20
C TYR A 480 25.54 12.89 -3.49
N VAL A 481 24.36 13.52 -3.41
CA VAL A 481 23.53 13.79 -4.59
C VAL A 481 24.24 14.73 -5.54
N SER A 482 24.81 15.83 -5.05
CA SER A 482 25.52 16.81 -5.87
C SER A 482 26.70 16.19 -6.64
N ARG A 483 27.40 15.24 -6.02
CA ARG A 483 28.58 14.59 -6.60
C ARG A 483 28.25 13.50 -7.60
N PHE A 484 27.31 12.62 -7.25
CA PHE A 484 27.08 11.38 -7.99
C PHE A 484 25.89 11.42 -8.96
N TYR A 485 25.06 12.47 -8.91
CA TYR A 485 23.87 12.59 -9.77
C TYR A 485 23.82 13.95 -10.50
N PRO A 486 24.68 14.13 -11.54
CA PRO A 486 24.72 15.39 -12.29
C PRO A 486 23.43 15.69 -13.08
N THR A 487 22.54 14.73 -13.21
CA THR A 487 21.19 14.88 -13.78
C THR A 487 20.26 15.68 -12.86
N VAL A 488 20.51 15.68 -11.55
CA VAL A 488 19.76 16.49 -10.58
C VAL A 488 20.18 17.96 -10.70
N ARG A 489 19.22 18.84 -11.00
CA ARG A 489 19.48 20.26 -11.17
C ARG A 489 20.13 20.90 -9.94
N LYS A 490 19.65 20.53 -8.75
CA LYS A 490 20.17 21.03 -7.47
C LYS A 490 19.83 20.09 -6.33
N SER A 491 20.75 19.98 -5.38
CA SER A 491 20.48 19.31 -4.11
C SER A 491 20.63 20.30 -2.96
N LEU A 492 19.75 20.25 -1.96
CA LEU A 492 19.66 21.16 -0.84
C LEU A 492 19.40 20.41 0.45
N PHE A 493 19.86 20.96 1.56
CA PHE A 493 19.55 20.44 2.88
C PHE A 493 18.20 20.97 3.37
N LEU A 494 17.32 20.07 3.81
CA LEU A 494 16.06 20.40 4.47
C LEU A 494 15.81 19.34 5.56
N PRO A 495 16.05 19.67 6.84
CA PRO A 495 15.88 18.72 7.93
C PRO A 495 14.40 18.38 8.17
N THR A 496 14.14 17.33 8.89
CA THR A 496 12.78 16.94 9.31
C THR A 496 12.25 17.84 10.42
N GLY A 497 10.95 17.87 10.61
CA GLY A 497 10.23 18.57 11.67
C GLY A 497 9.52 17.62 12.64
N GLY A 498 8.85 18.19 13.62
CA GLY A 498 8.01 17.47 14.55
C GLY A 498 6.64 18.13 14.75
N GLU A 499 5.75 17.41 15.44
CA GLU A 499 4.39 17.83 15.76
C GLU A 499 4.11 17.78 17.25
N THR A 500 3.46 18.80 17.78
CA THR A 500 2.91 18.75 19.13
C THR A 500 1.57 18.02 19.12
N TYR A 501 1.50 16.88 19.81
CA TYR A 501 0.27 16.12 19.94
C TYR A 501 -0.61 16.73 21.04
N HIS A 502 -1.83 17.14 20.71
CA HIS A 502 -2.77 17.85 21.58
C HIS A 502 -2.30 19.25 22.03
N PRO A 503 -2.16 20.20 21.11
CA PRO A 503 -1.83 21.58 21.45
C PRO A 503 -2.85 22.13 22.46
N GLY A 504 -2.36 22.79 23.50
CA GLY A 504 -3.19 23.43 24.54
C GLY A 504 -3.60 22.52 25.73
N LYS A 505 -3.20 21.25 25.77
CA LYS A 505 -3.32 20.42 26.99
C LYS A 505 -2.02 20.46 27.78
N PRO A 506 -2.06 20.63 29.12
CA PRO A 506 -0.86 20.51 29.93
C PRO A 506 -0.34 19.09 29.81
N SER A 507 0.98 18.94 29.56
CA SER A 507 1.62 17.63 29.62
C SER A 507 1.61 17.12 31.04
N ARG A 508 1.53 15.79 31.21
CA ARG A 508 1.73 15.17 32.53
C ARG A 508 3.17 15.42 32.98
N ALA A 509 3.36 15.74 34.28
CA ALA A 509 4.69 15.86 34.81
C ALA A 509 5.51 14.59 34.56
N ILE A 510 6.81 14.72 34.30
CA ILE A 510 7.66 13.56 33.95
C ILE A 510 7.62 12.48 35.04
N ALA A 511 7.59 12.88 36.31
CA ALA A 511 7.51 11.94 37.44
C ALA A 511 6.26 11.04 37.39
N ASP A 512 5.15 11.53 36.81
CA ASP A 512 3.84 10.85 36.78
C ASP A 512 3.61 10.04 35.48
N ARG A 513 4.60 9.93 34.62
CA ARG A 513 4.51 9.19 33.35
C ARG A 513 4.71 7.70 33.57
N ASN A 514 3.99 6.90 32.76
CA ASN A 514 3.90 5.45 32.94
C ASN A 514 5.08 4.66 32.35
N ILE A 515 5.81 5.24 31.40
CA ILE A 515 6.88 4.57 30.64
C ILE A 515 8.22 5.24 31.01
N ASP A 516 9.14 4.46 31.58
CA ASP A 516 10.46 4.96 31.93
C ASP A 516 11.30 5.23 30.66
N VAL A 517 11.46 4.24 29.82
CA VAL A 517 12.20 4.35 28.57
C VAL A 517 11.38 3.77 27.41
N LEU A 518 11.17 4.57 26.38
CA LEU A 518 10.46 4.20 25.15
C LEU A 518 11.43 4.13 23.98
N PHE A 519 11.34 3.07 23.18
CA PHE A 519 11.96 2.97 21.87
C PHE A 519 10.90 2.62 20.83
N ILE A 520 10.80 3.42 19.74
CA ILE A 520 9.91 3.15 18.61
C ILE A 520 10.77 2.89 17.38
N GLY A 521 10.79 1.65 16.92
CA GLY A 521 11.56 1.25 15.73
C GLY A 521 11.60 -0.25 15.53
N SER A 522 11.67 -0.67 14.26
CA SER A 522 11.76 -2.08 13.87
C SER A 522 13.21 -2.58 13.82
N TYR A 523 13.38 -3.87 14.01
CA TYR A 523 14.64 -4.58 13.81
C TYR A 523 14.61 -5.24 12.41
N LYS A 524 15.52 -4.82 11.53
CA LYS A 524 15.60 -5.31 10.15
C LYS A 524 17.04 -5.72 9.87
N TYR A 525 17.36 -6.96 10.10
CA TYR A 525 18.66 -7.52 9.77
C TYR A 525 18.53 -8.46 8.56
N HIS A 526 19.30 -8.18 7.50
CA HIS A 526 19.30 -8.99 6.28
C HIS A 526 20.20 -10.20 6.44
N THR A 527 19.65 -11.29 6.97
CA THR A 527 20.37 -12.57 7.18
C THR A 527 20.78 -13.25 5.88
N ASP A 528 20.05 -12.98 4.80
CA ASP A 528 20.31 -13.59 3.48
C ASP A 528 21.41 -12.85 2.70
N TYR A 529 21.92 -11.73 3.23
CA TYR A 529 23.03 -11.00 2.65
C TYR A 529 24.35 -11.62 3.09
N THR A 530 25.16 -12.04 2.10
CA THR A 530 26.50 -12.60 2.35
C THR A 530 27.52 -11.49 2.22
N TYR A 531 28.23 -11.21 3.29
CA TYR A 531 29.31 -10.23 3.33
C TYR A 531 30.50 -10.70 2.50
N ASP A 532 31.04 -9.79 1.68
CA ASP A 532 32.34 -9.97 1.06
C ASP A 532 33.46 -9.24 1.85
N ALA A 533 34.69 -9.31 1.39
CA ALA A 533 35.84 -8.70 2.07
C ALA A 533 35.72 -7.14 2.16
N VAL A 534 35.00 -6.50 1.23
CA VAL A 534 34.76 -5.06 1.27
C VAL A 534 33.75 -4.74 2.36
N ASP A 535 32.68 -5.49 2.43
CA ASP A 535 31.63 -5.34 3.45
C ASP A 535 32.21 -5.48 4.86
N GLU A 536 32.99 -6.54 5.09
CA GLU A 536 33.63 -6.78 6.39
C GLU A 536 34.57 -5.64 6.79
N ALA A 537 35.43 -5.21 5.88
CA ALA A 537 36.39 -4.14 6.16
C ALA A 537 35.71 -2.78 6.39
N VAL A 538 34.67 -2.46 5.64
CA VAL A 538 33.89 -1.22 5.81
C VAL A 538 33.08 -1.27 7.09
N MET A 539 32.48 -2.42 7.43
CA MET A 539 31.77 -2.63 8.70
C MET A 539 32.70 -2.40 9.88
N ASP A 540 33.88 -3.03 9.89
CA ASP A 540 34.86 -2.87 10.97
C ASP A 540 35.35 -1.43 11.09
N TYR A 541 35.53 -0.75 9.97
CA TYR A 541 35.90 0.67 9.95
C TYR A 541 34.80 1.53 10.57
N LEU A 542 33.56 1.32 10.21
CA LEU A 542 32.41 2.07 10.72
C LEU A 542 32.16 1.81 12.22
N ILE A 543 32.35 0.57 12.70
CA ILE A 543 32.26 0.24 14.12
C ILE A 543 33.34 0.99 14.90
N SER A 544 34.56 1.05 14.34
CA SER A 544 35.71 1.76 14.96
C SER A 544 35.57 3.29 14.86
N ASN A 545 34.83 3.77 13.87
CA ASN A 545 34.65 5.21 13.56
C ASN A 545 33.15 5.56 13.38
N PRO A 546 32.31 5.44 14.41
CA PRO A 546 30.85 5.47 14.28
C PRO A 546 30.27 6.85 13.85
N GLN A 547 31.10 7.90 13.83
CA GLN A 547 30.72 9.22 13.32
C GLN A 547 30.97 9.40 11.81
N THR A 548 31.56 8.39 11.15
CA THR A 548 31.80 8.44 9.70
C THR A 548 30.53 8.03 8.95
N ALA A 549 30.18 8.79 7.92
CA ALA A 549 29.09 8.42 7.00
C ALA A 549 29.50 7.20 6.13
N PHE A 550 28.55 6.38 5.77
CA PHE A 550 28.78 5.12 5.05
C PHE A 550 29.53 5.35 3.73
N GLU A 551 29.11 6.30 2.95
CA GLU A 551 29.74 6.67 1.67
C GLU A 551 31.20 7.12 1.83
N HIS A 552 31.50 7.81 2.91
CA HIS A 552 32.86 8.24 3.23
C HIS A 552 33.74 7.07 3.66
N ALA A 553 33.20 6.12 4.43
CA ALA A 553 33.91 4.90 4.81
C ALA A 553 34.21 4.03 3.58
N MET A 554 33.24 3.88 2.69
CA MET A 554 33.42 3.18 1.40
C MET A 554 34.49 3.83 0.55
N GLU A 555 34.45 5.16 0.40
CA GLU A 555 35.45 5.89 -0.35
C GLU A 555 36.83 5.74 0.25
N HIS A 556 36.95 5.91 1.57
CA HIS A 556 38.22 5.78 2.29
C HIS A 556 38.84 4.38 2.03
N TYR A 557 38.10 3.34 2.26
CA TYR A 557 38.56 1.96 2.10
C TYR A 557 38.93 1.64 0.64
N LEU A 558 38.03 1.93 -0.29
CA LEU A 558 38.24 1.61 -1.70
C LEU A 558 39.38 2.39 -2.34
N LYS A 559 39.59 3.66 -1.98
CA LYS A 559 40.72 4.47 -2.47
C LYS A 559 42.06 4.05 -1.85
N CYS A 560 42.08 3.45 -0.68
CA CYS A 560 43.31 2.83 -0.16
C CYS A 560 43.79 1.64 -1.04
N ILE A 561 42.85 0.89 -1.61
CA ILE A 561 43.14 -0.25 -2.46
C ILE A 561 43.34 0.16 -3.94
N ARG A 562 42.54 1.13 -4.40
CA ARG A 562 42.48 1.62 -5.78
C ARG A 562 42.42 3.14 -5.79
N PRO A 563 43.57 3.81 -5.67
CA PRO A 563 43.62 5.28 -5.59
C PRO A 563 43.03 6.01 -6.81
N ASP A 564 42.98 5.36 -7.97
CA ASP A 564 42.47 5.85 -9.25
C ASP A 564 40.98 5.57 -9.48
N LEU A 565 40.28 5.10 -8.45
CA LEU A 565 38.84 4.76 -8.56
C LEU A 565 38.03 5.99 -8.97
N SER A 566 37.34 5.88 -10.10
CA SER A 566 36.45 6.96 -10.59
C SER A 566 35.18 7.10 -9.73
N ASP A 567 34.57 8.28 -9.73
CA ASP A 567 33.32 8.52 -9.03
C ASP A 567 32.18 7.62 -9.51
N ALA A 568 32.13 7.28 -10.80
CA ALA A 568 31.15 6.34 -11.33
C ALA A 568 31.31 4.92 -10.76
N ALA A 569 32.55 4.44 -10.62
CA ALA A 569 32.84 3.16 -10.02
C ALA A 569 32.59 3.18 -8.50
N LEU A 570 32.95 4.25 -7.82
CA LEU A 570 32.68 4.44 -6.39
C LEU A 570 31.18 4.45 -6.11
N LYS A 571 30.38 5.19 -6.88
CA LYS A 571 28.92 5.20 -6.80
C LYS A 571 28.34 3.79 -6.88
N LEU A 572 28.76 3.01 -7.89
CA LEU A 572 28.29 1.64 -8.07
C LEU A 572 28.65 0.73 -6.88
N MET A 573 29.87 0.87 -6.34
CA MET A 573 30.30 0.12 -5.17
C MET A 573 29.46 0.48 -3.94
N ILE A 574 29.22 1.76 -3.67
CA ILE A 574 28.35 2.21 -2.57
C ILE A 574 26.94 1.60 -2.71
N GLN A 575 26.38 1.61 -3.91
CA GLN A 575 25.04 1.03 -4.18
C GLN A 575 25.00 -0.50 -3.95
N ASN A 576 26.03 -1.22 -4.38
CA ASN A 576 26.09 -2.68 -4.25
C ASN A 576 26.23 -3.12 -2.78
N HIS A 577 26.95 -2.34 -1.97
CA HIS A 577 27.22 -2.64 -0.57
C HIS A 577 26.26 -1.96 0.43
N ARG A 578 25.13 -1.40 -0.06
CA ARG A 578 24.16 -0.65 0.78
C ARG A 578 23.57 -1.40 1.98
N PHE A 579 23.54 -2.74 1.93
CA PHE A 579 23.05 -3.56 3.05
C PHE A 579 23.98 -3.54 4.27
N VAL A 580 25.25 -3.18 4.11
CA VAL A 580 26.17 -2.95 5.25
C VAL A 580 25.61 -1.88 6.18
N GLU A 581 25.15 -0.75 5.63
CA GLU A 581 24.54 0.34 6.43
C GLU A 581 23.28 -0.11 7.17
N THR A 582 22.37 -0.81 6.47
CA THR A 582 21.13 -1.31 7.08
C THR A 582 21.41 -2.30 8.21
N ASN A 583 22.32 -3.23 7.99
CA ASN A 583 22.67 -4.23 9.00
C ASN A 583 23.43 -3.60 10.16
N LEU A 584 24.34 -2.66 9.91
CA LEU A 584 25.04 -1.90 10.96
C LEU A 584 24.06 -1.11 11.84
N SER A 585 23.07 -0.45 11.23
CA SER A 585 22.01 0.24 11.96
C SER A 585 21.22 -0.71 12.85
N SER A 586 20.89 -1.90 12.35
CA SER A 586 20.18 -2.92 13.14
C SER A 586 21.06 -3.50 14.27
N MET A 587 22.36 -3.68 14.02
CA MET A 587 23.31 -4.09 15.07
C MET A 587 23.39 -3.04 16.20
N TYR A 588 23.53 -1.76 15.86
CA TYR A 588 23.54 -0.71 16.89
C TYR A 588 22.21 -0.65 17.65
N ARG A 589 21.05 -0.79 17.01
CA ARG A 589 19.76 -0.87 17.71
C ARG A 589 19.74 -2.01 18.71
N LEU A 590 20.18 -3.19 18.29
CA LEU A 590 20.25 -4.38 19.13
C LEU A 590 21.17 -4.15 20.33
N GLU A 591 22.37 -3.60 20.10
CA GLU A 591 23.38 -3.40 21.14
C GLU A 591 22.97 -2.33 22.14
N ILE A 592 22.37 -1.22 21.69
CA ILE A 592 21.82 -0.18 22.56
C ILE A 592 20.76 -0.75 23.49
N LEU A 593 19.81 -1.50 22.95
CA LEU A 593 18.73 -2.08 23.76
C LEU A 593 19.27 -3.18 24.69
N ARG A 594 20.19 -4.01 24.22
CA ARG A 594 20.85 -5.04 25.04
C ARG A 594 21.58 -4.41 26.23
N THR A 595 22.40 -3.41 25.95
CA THR A 595 23.19 -2.71 27.01
C THR A 595 22.31 -2.13 28.11
N LEU A 596 21.15 -1.56 27.75
CA LEU A 596 20.20 -1.04 28.74
C LEU A 596 19.49 -2.15 29.52
N THR A 597 18.98 -3.16 28.81
CA THR A 597 18.18 -4.23 29.41
C THR A 597 19.04 -5.14 30.28
N ASP A 598 20.31 -5.40 29.94
CA ASP A 598 21.25 -6.17 30.74
C ASP A 598 21.68 -5.42 32.00
N ALA A 599 21.62 -4.08 31.97
CA ALA A 599 21.81 -3.23 33.18
C ALA A 599 20.55 -3.13 34.06
N GLY A 600 19.46 -3.85 33.71
CA GLY A 600 18.22 -3.86 34.50
C GLY A 600 17.27 -2.68 34.21
N ILE A 601 17.50 -1.92 33.14
CA ILE A 601 16.62 -0.82 32.73
C ILE A 601 15.55 -1.37 31.78
N THR A 602 14.28 -1.23 32.20
CA THR A 602 13.16 -1.69 31.36
C THR A 602 12.92 -0.73 30.21
N VAL A 603 12.98 -1.26 28.97
CA VAL A 603 12.72 -0.52 27.75
C VAL A 603 11.46 -1.06 27.09
N HIS A 604 10.48 -0.19 26.86
CA HIS A 604 9.28 -0.50 26.09
C HIS A 604 9.55 -0.28 24.59
N VAL A 605 9.56 -1.36 23.81
CA VAL A 605 9.91 -1.37 22.39
C VAL A 605 8.66 -1.58 21.55
N TYR A 606 8.36 -0.65 20.65
CA TYR A 606 7.25 -0.73 19.69
C TYR A 606 7.81 -0.86 18.29
N GLY A 607 7.64 -2.01 17.65
CA GLY A 607 8.14 -2.28 16.31
C GLY A 607 8.07 -3.76 15.94
N SER A 608 8.40 -4.10 14.71
CA SER A 608 8.42 -5.46 14.18
C SER A 608 9.84 -6.03 14.05
N GLY A 609 9.97 -7.34 13.92
CA GLY A 609 11.21 -8.05 13.63
C GLY A 609 12.09 -8.33 14.87
N TRP A 610 11.69 -7.90 16.05
CA TRP A 610 12.42 -8.10 17.29
C TRP A 610 12.35 -9.53 17.82
N GLU A 611 11.40 -10.33 17.36
CA GLU A 611 11.17 -11.72 17.78
C GLU A 611 12.42 -12.59 17.56
N ASN A 612 13.23 -12.24 16.55
CA ASN A 612 14.46 -12.95 16.21
C ASN A 612 15.74 -12.29 16.77
N SER A 613 15.62 -11.27 17.61
CA SER A 613 16.78 -10.51 18.12
C SER A 613 17.53 -11.19 19.29
N GLY A 614 16.89 -12.19 19.92
CA GLY A 614 17.38 -12.78 21.16
C GLY A 614 17.14 -11.94 22.42
N LEU A 615 16.53 -10.75 22.31
CA LEU A 615 16.22 -9.90 23.45
C LEU A 615 14.90 -10.25 24.17
N CYS A 616 14.01 -10.99 23.50
CA CYS A 616 12.68 -11.30 24.04
C CYS A 616 12.70 -12.14 25.32
N GLU A 617 13.82 -12.80 25.64
CA GLU A 617 14.00 -13.56 26.88
C GLU A 617 14.45 -12.66 28.05
N ASN A 618 14.89 -11.43 27.78
CA ASN A 618 15.32 -10.50 28.80
C ASN A 618 14.09 -9.85 29.48
N PRO A 619 13.91 -9.95 30.82
CA PRO A 619 12.71 -9.44 31.50
C PRO A 619 12.58 -7.91 31.45
N HIS A 620 13.64 -7.20 31.11
CA HIS A 620 13.64 -5.75 30.92
C HIS A 620 13.39 -5.31 29.47
N PHE A 621 13.17 -6.24 28.55
CA PHE A 621 12.80 -5.97 27.17
C PHE A 621 11.29 -6.17 26.98
N ALA A 622 10.52 -5.09 27.04
CA ALA A 622 9.06 -5.11 26.91
C ALA A 622 8.65 -4.87 25.43
N LEU A 623 8.51 -5.96 24.66
CA LEU A 623 8.11 -5.87 23.24
C LEU A 623 6.61 -5.66 23.08
N HIS A 624 6.25 -4.73 22.21
CA HIS A 624 4.88 -4.40 21.83
C HIS A 624 4.72 -4.40 20.31
N ALA A 625 3.50 -4.62 19.85
CA ALA A 625 3.16 -4.54 18.42
C ALA A 625 3.41 -3.13 17.85
N PRO A 626 3.72 -3.01 16.55
CA PRO A 626 3.81 -1.72 15.88
C PRO A 626 2.55 -0.87 16.09
N VAL A 627 2.71 0.44 16.22
CA VAL A 627 1.62 1.38 16.48
C VAL A 627 1.48 2.42 15.39
N SER A 628 0.30 3.01 15.27
CA SER A 628 0.07 4.16 14.41
C SER A 628 0.90 5.36 14.88
N PHE A 629 1.15 6.31 13.97
CA PHE A 629 1.95 7.49 14.29
C PHE A 629 1.36 8.31 15.45
N ALA A 630 0.04 8.58 15.40
CA ALA A 630 -0.65 9.28 16.48
C ALA A 630 -0.53 8.56 17.85
N LYS A 631 -0.60 7.22 17.84
CA LYS A 631 -0.36 6.43 19.04
C LYS A 631 1.10 6.52 19.50
N GLY A 632 2.04 6.56 18.54
CA GLY A 632 3.47 6.77 18.83
C GLY A 632 3.73 8.11 19.52
N LEU A 633 3.15 9.21 19.03
CA LEU A 633 3.23 10.52 19.69
C LEU A 633 2.63 10.50 21.10
N ALA A 634 1.48 9.85 21.27
CA ALA A 634 0.85 9.70 22.60
C ALA A 634 1.73 8.90 23.56
N LEU A 635 2.39 7.83 23.08
CA LEU A 635 3.36 7.06 23.87
C LEU A 635 4.58 7.89 24.25
N MET A 636 5.12 8.69 23.31
CA MET A 636 6.20 9.63 23.63
C MET A 636 5.76 10.58 24.75
N GLY A 637 4.55 11.15 24.69
CA GLY A 637 4.02 12.02 25.73
C GLY A 637 3.75 11.36 27.10
N ASP A 638 3.65 10.03 27.16
CA ASP A 638 3.52 9.25 28.39
C ASP A 638 4.85 8.59 28.83
N SER A 639 5.95 8.92 28.14
CA SER A 639 7.29 8.40 28.42
C SER A 639 8.17 9.45 29.09
N ARG A 640 8.97 9.03 30.06
CA ARG A 640 9.98 9.88 30.72
C ARG A 640 11.15 10.14 29.77
N ILE A 641 11.65 9.07 29.15
CA ILE A 641 12.75 9.09 28.19
C ILE A 641 12.28 8.48 26.89
N VAL A 642 12.56 9.14 25.79
CA VAL A 642 12.44 8.59 24.43
C VAL A 642 13.84 8.34 23.90
N LEU A 643 14.17 7.07 23.74
CA LEU A 643 15.46 6.63 23.19
C LEU A 643 15.38 6.63 21.67
N ASN A 644 16.34 7.25 21.02
CA ASN A 644 16.47 7.29 19.57
C ASN A 644 17.84 6.81 19.12
N GLN A 645 17.94 6.38 17.86
CA GLN A 645 19.17 5.98 17.20
C GLN A 645 19.10 6.38 15.72
N MET A 646 20.17 7.00 15.21
CA MET A 646 20.27 7.56 13.88
C MET A 646 21.59 7.17 13.20
N SER A 647 21.95 5.91 13.16
CA SER A 647 23.30 5.50 12.70
C SER A 647 23.70 6.00 11.32
N TRP A 648 22.76 6.33 10.43
CA TRP A 648 23.05 6.86 9.07
C TRP A 648 22.98 8.38 8.93
N PHE A 649 22.39 9.11 9.86
CA PHE A 649 22.40 10.57 9.84
C PHE A 649 23.59 11.11 10.63
N LYS A 650 24.67 11.47 9.93
CA LYS A 650 25.88 11.99 10.59
C LYS A 650 25.96 13.53 10.59
N ASP A 651 25.22 14.17 9.66
CA ASP A 651 25.07 15.63 9.62
C ASP A 651 23.60 16.04 9.35
N GLY A 652 22.69 15.35 10.00
CA GLY A 652 21.23 15.54 9.90
C GLY A 652 20.51 15.09 11.16
N GLY A 653 19.20 14.85 11.06
CA GLY A 653 18.40 14.38 12.18
C GLY A 653 17.08 13.75 11.74
N SER A 654 16.53 12.85 12.59
CA SER A 654 15.23 12.23 12.34
C SER A 654 14.09 13.00 13.00
N GLU A 655 12.88 12.86 12.43
CA GLU A 655 11.65 13.45 12.97
C GLU A 655 11.33 12.99 14.41
N ARG A 656 11.77 11.80 14.79
CA ARG A 656 11.54 11.25 16.14
C ARG A 656 12.14 12.11 17.24
N ILE A 657 13.28 12.75 16.99
CA ILE A 657 13.94 13.63 17.94
C ILE A 657 13.05 14.84 18.22
N CYS A 658 12.65 15.55 17.18
CA CYS A 658 11.77 16.70 17.32
C CYS A 658 10.40 16.30 17.92
N ASN A 659 9.86 15.15 17.51
CA ASN A 659 8.62 14.63 18.09
C ASN A 659 8.75 14.34 19.58
N ALA A 660 9.83 13.67 20.03
CA ALA A 660 10.05 13.39 21.46
C ALA A 660 10.12 14.68 22.30
N MET A 661 10.87 15.67 21.81
CA MET A 661 11.00 16.97 22.46
C MET A 661 9.67 17.73 22.50
N LEU A 662 8.91 17.73 21.40
CA LEU A 662 7.59 18.38 21.31
C LEU A 662 6.50 17.67 22.13
N GLN A 663 6.73 16.41 22.55
CA GLN A 663 5.90 15.72 23.56
C GLN A 663 6.42 15.95 24.99
N GLN A 664 7.38 16.85 25.17
CA GLN A 664 8.00 17.17 26.47
C GLN A 664 8.62 15.95 27.16
N SER A 665 9.23 15.05 26.38
CA SER A 665 9.99 13.91 26.90
C SER A 665 11.48 14.18 26.78
N VAL A 666 12.29 13.59 27.66
CA VAL A 666 13.75 13.66 27.52
C VAL A 666 14.13 12.82 26.29
N CYS A 667 14.65 13.45 25.26
CA CYS A 667 15.20 12.75 24.09
C CYS A 667 16.64 12.33 24.39
N VAL A 668 16.90 11.01 24.37
CA VAL A 668 18.25 10.43 24.49
C VAL A 668 18.60 9.82 23.14
N THR A 669 19.63 10.33 22.46
CA THR A 669 19.96 9.94 21.08
C THR A 669 21.47 9.90 20.86
N ASP A 670 21.94 9.12 19.87
CA ASP A 670 23.26 9.33 19.29
C ASP A 670 23.34 10.71 18.63
N ASP A 671 24.54 11.25 18.55
CA ASP A 671 24.75 12.60 18.07
C ASP A 671 25.01 12.66 16.56
N SER A 672 24.74 13.82 15.98
CA SER A 672 25.21 14.23 14.69
C SER A 672 25.77 15.66 14.76
N ARG A 673 26.58 16.03 13.78
CA ARG A 673 27.11 17.40 13.69
C ARG A 673 25.98 18.42 13.68
N TYR A 674 24.93 18.20 12.87
CA TYR A 674 23.76 19.08 12.80
C TYR A 674 23.07 19.22 14.17
N LEU A 675 22.80 18.10 14.87
CA LEU A 675 22.11 18.16 16.17
C LEU A 675 22.90 18.91 17.24
N ARG A 676 24.22 18.78 17.24
CA ARG A 676 25.10 19.56 18.15
C ARG A 676 25.11 21.06 17.84
N GLU A 677 24.85 21.45 16.58
CA GLU A 677 24.66 22.85 16.21
C GLU A 677 23.29 23.38 16.66
N GLN A 678 22.29 22.52 16.79
CA GLN A 678 20.91 22.90 17.09
C GLN A 678 20.55 22.85 18.57
N PHE A 679 21.14 21.94 19.34
CA PHE A 679 20.73 21.64 20.71
C PHE A 679 21.91 21.54 21.67
N THR A 680 21.65 21.96 22.92
CA THR A 680 22.62 21.93 24.02
C THR A 680 22.52 20.60 24.77
N ASP A 681 23.63 19.83 24.79
CA ASP A 681 23.72 18.54 25.49
C ASP A 681 23.52 18.68 26.98
N GLY A 682 22.69 17.85 27.59
CA GLY A 682 22.39 17.83 29.00
C GLY A 682 21.45 18.93 29.49
N ASP A 683 21.04 19.87 28.62
CA ASP A 683 20.09 20.94 28.88
C ASP A 683 18.80 20.87 28.04
N GLU A 684 18.92 20.65 26.74
CA GLU A 684 17.77 20.56 25.79
C GLU A 684 17.57 19.11 25.28
N ILE A 685 18.66 18.36 25.20
CA ILE A 685 18.71 16.98 24.68
C ILE A 685 19.83 16.24 25.42
N VAL A 686 19.84 14.92 25.37
CA VAL A 686 20.95 14.12 25.92
C VAL A 686 21.56 13.27 24.83
N PHE A 687 22.85 13.49 24.58
CA PHE A 687 23.59 12.70 23.60
C PHE A 687 24.34 11.53 24.26
N TYR A 688 24.32 10.37 23.56
CA TYR A 688 25.22 9.27 23.87
C TYR A 688 26.14 8.98 22.67
N SER A 689 27.27 8.34 22.93
CA SER A 689 28.23 7.97 21.90
C SER A 689 28.10 6.49 21.55
N LEU A 690 27.99 6.19 20.26
CA LEU A 690 28.04 4.80 19.75
C LEU A 690 29.37 4.08 20.03
N SER A 691 30.45 4.82 20.24
CA SER A 691 31.76 4.26 20.63
C SER A 691 31.92 4.01 22.14
N GLN A 692 30.94 4.40 22.97
CA GLN A 692 30.97 4.30 24.43
C GLN A 692 29.59 3.88 24.96
N LEU A 693 29.00 2.87 24.34
CA LEU A 693 27.65 2.39 24.70
C LEU A 693 27.58 1.87 26.13
N GLU A 694 28.71 1.40 26.69
CA GLU A 694 28.81 0.96 28.06
C GLU A 694 28.48 2.04 29.12
N LYS A 695 28.49 3.33 28.71
CA LYS A 695 28.14 4.46 29.58
C LYS A 695 26.65 4.83 29.53
N LEU A 696 25.92 4.32 28.51
CA LEU A 696 24.52 4.66 28.30
C LEU A 696 23.62 4.23 29.49
N PRO A 697 23.79 3.05 30.10
CA PRO A 697 23.00 2.68 31.29
C PRO A 697 23.15 3.64 32.46
N ASP A 698 24.37 4.06 32.74
CA ASP A 698 24.65 5.02 33.85
C ASP A 698 23.98 6.37 33.55
N THR A 699 24.02 6.83 32.31
CA THR A 699 23.37 8.06 31.88
C THR A 699 21.86 7.98 32.06
N VAL A 700 21.22 6.90 31.57
CA VAL A 700 19.78 6.70 31.70
C VAL A 700 19.35 6.51 33.15
N ALA A 701 20.09 5.73 33.92
CA ALA A 701 19.81 5.54 35.36
C ALA A 701 19.89 6.85 36.14
N ALA A 702 20.90 7.68 35.89
CA ALA A 702 21.07 8.99 36.55
C ALA A 702 19.91 9.95 36.19
N LEU A 703 19.38 9.88 34.96
CA LEU A 703 18.18 10.64 34.56
C LEU A 703 16.96 10.14 35.34
N LEU A 704 16.69 8.85 35.33
CA LEU A 704 15.51 8.25 36.00
C LEU A 704 15.50 8.49 37.50
N GLN A 705 16.69 8.62 38.14
CA GLN A 705 16.81 8.95 39.55
C GLN A 705 16.61 10.45 39.85
N ASN A 706 16.57 11.32 38.84
CA ASN A 706 16.43 12.76 39.03
C ASN A 706 15.28 13.33 38.17
N PRO A 707 14.02 13.21 38.63
CA PRO A 707 12.85 13.72 37.89
C PRO A 707 12.90 15.23 37.66
N ASP A 708 13.46 16.02 38.55
CA ASP A 708 13.57 17.48 38.37
C ASP A 708 14.50 17.83 37.20
N ARG A 709 15.62 17.12 37.09
CA ARG A 709 16.53 17.28 35.95
C ARG A 709 15.87 16.86 34.63
N MET A 710 15.14 15.74 34.63
CA MET A 710 14.39 15.31 33.44
C MET A 710 13.34 16.34 33.06
N GLN A 711 12.59 16.90 34.02
CA GLN A 711 11.59 17.91 33.78
C GLN A 711 12.22 19.19 33.19
N HIS A 712 13.40 19.59 33.68
CA HIS A 712 14.15 20.73 33.14
C HIS A 712 14.57 20.49 31.68
N ILE A 713 15.23 19.36 31.38
CA ILE A 713 15.67 19.02 30.02
C ILE A 713 14.46 18.93 29.05
N ALA A 714 13.39 18.31 29.49
CA ALA A 714 12.19 18.18 28.66
C ALA A 714 11.50 19.52 28.37
N ALA A 715 11.49 20.45 29.33
CA ALA A 715 10.95 21.79 29.13
C ALA A 715 11.80 22.61 28.17
N HIS A 716 13.11 22.66 28.37
CA HIS A 716 14.04 23.38 27.49
C HIS A 716 14.07 22.77 26.09
N GLY A 717 14.08 21.43 25.99
CA GLY A 717 13.99 20.72 24.74
C GLY A 717 12.69 21.05 23.98
N TYR A 718 11.56 21.11 24.69
CA TYR A 718 10.28 21.54 24.08
C TYR A 718 10.38 22.98 23.54
N GLU A 719 10.89 23.92 24.33
CA GLU A 719 11.04 25.31 23.91
C GLU A 719 11.93 25.45 22.67
N ALA A 720 13.07 24.76 22.64
CA ALA A 720 13.99 24.76 21.50
C ALA A 720 13.35 24.16 20.25
N ALA A 721 12.68 23.02 20.38
CA ALA A 721 12.01 22.36 19.24
C ALA A 721 10.80 23.17 18.74
N ALA A 722 9.98 23.70 19.64
CA ALA A 722 8.80 24.49 19.30
C ALA A 722 9.18 25.80 18.57
N ALA A 723 10.32 26.39 18.94
CA ALA A 723 10.80 27.62 18.32
C ALA A 723 11.34 27.47 16.88
N ARG A 724 11.85 26.28 16.50
CA ARG A 724 12.64 26.13 15.27
C ARG A 724 12.43 24.83 14.47
N HIS A 725 11.80 23.81 15.05
CA HIS A 725 11.82 22.45 14.50
C HIS A 725 10.43 21.83 14.33
N THR A 726 9.38 22.64 14.20
CA THR A 726 8.04 22.15 13.84
C THR A 726 7.87 21.96 12.33
N TRP A 727 6.85 21.25 11.93
CA TRP A 727 6.50 21.11 10.50
C TRP A 727 6.14 22.46 9.84
N GLU A 728 5.62 23.43 10.60
CA GLU A 728 5.39 24.78 10.09
C GLU A 728 6.68 25.49 9.71
N HIS A 729 7.75 25.33 10.51
CA HIS A 729 9.07 25.87 10.18
C HIS A 729 9.63 25.21 8.92
N ARG A 730 9.52 23.87 8.82
CA ARG A 730 9.97 23.14 7.61
C ARG A 730 9.19 23.54 6.37
N ALA A 731 7.87 23.71 6.48
CA ALA A 731 7.05 24.17 5.37
C ALA A 731 7.37 25.61 4.94
N GLN A 732 7.74 26.49 5.89
CA GLN A 732 8.20 27.84 5.54
C GLN A 732 9.54 27.81 4.79
N GLU A 733 10.50 27.01 5.25
CA GLU A 733 11.78 26.79 4.55
C GLU A 733 11.57 26.22 3.16
N LEU A 734 10.70 25.21 3.01
CA LEU A 734 10.34 24.63 1.72
C LEU A 734 9.66 25.68 0.81
N ALA A 735 8.76 26.50 1.35
CA ALA A 735 8.11 27.58 0.60
C ALA A 735 9.12 28.63 0.11
N ASP A 736 10.15 28.92 0.88
CA ASP A 736 11.23 29.82 0.49
C ASP A 736 12.10 29.22 -0.63
N ILE A 737 12.40 27.93 -0.54
CA ILE A 737 13.08 27.17 -1.59
C ILE A 737 12.23 27.16 -2.88
N ILE A 738 10.94 26.88 -2.78
CA ILE A 738 10.01 26.88 -3.93
C ILE A 738 10.05 28.24 -4.62
N ARG A 739 9.90 29.34 -3.87
CA ARG A 739 9.92 30.71 -4.44
C ARG A 739 11.24 31.06 -5.14
N GLN A 740 12.37 30.55 -4.65
CA GLN A 740 13.69 30.79 -5.26
C GLN A 740 13.88 30.04 -6.58
N HIS A 741 13.10 28.99 -6.82
CA HIS A 741 13.26 28.08 -7.95
C HIS A 741 12.07 28.08 -8.91
N MET A 742 10.99 28.80 -8.58
CA MET A 742 9.94 29.14 -9.55
C MET A 742 10.53 30.02 -10.63
N GLY A 743 10.21 29.75 -11.89
CA GLY A 743 10.58 30.64 -13.00
C GLY A 743 9.93 32.01 -12.83
N PRO A 744 10.49 33.04 -13.50
CA PRO A 744 9.90 34.38 -13.48
C PRO A 744 8.54 34.43 -14.12
#